data_c4f5a9ff67952b43ddec9381c7ea7d48
#
_entry.id   c4f5a9ff67952b43ddec9381c7ea7d48
#
_cell.length_a   1.000
_cell.length_b   1.000
_cell.length_c   1.000
_cell.angle_alpha   90.00
_cell.angle_beta   90.00
_cell.angle_gamma   90.00
#
_symmetry.space_group_name_H-M   'P 1'
#
loop_
_entity.id
_entity.type
_entity.pdbx_description
1 polymer ?
#
loop_
_entity_poly.entity_id
_entity_poly.type
_entity_poly.pdbx_seq_one_letter_code
_entity_poly.pdbx_strand_id
1 'polypeptide(L)'
;MKKRILIFALAIFTLLTLTSCGKKFTVTFNADGGKLAGEATVQVKKGKTISEPTAPTKEGYTFAGWYNGETKYDFSSKVTSDITLVARWSGQTEFKDPVTITFDSKGGSSVKTITVERGSKATKPTNPTKSGYTFAGWYNGETLFDFNTAITTNITLVAKWTEGTEITNPVTITFDSDGGSAVAPLTIQKGTIPTKPADPVKEGFVFDYWFEKGKLTKFNFGNKLQRNVELVAAWREYAIITVDLNLGKFEVLPEQEPVRLEYEVNYNGNIVIDNDATPTRNGFEFGGWMINGEVVDLTTYKVTADVTITAKWNQVEGNEYVTVTFDSNGGAVEFEPLVLLKGSVISNIDKYNPGKNAAGDKFDGWKLNDEYFGSTTVVDQNITLVASWDSGTQTTEYKPKWEPNKQTGGFDGKGMTVKILCLPTASFDPFDPGYSSSDKKIKQTHQRLVEKEYNISIVYEAWGDSASWGPDRVAYIKANAKGEFRANDVYIVNITSSWIPTLVKEECLAELYDTDTDTGIFTEVGYQEVSKGVYQAGTYQQAEAVNQATGSSGKVYGYVQGNIHPDHFMYFNENLISESGLENPAELWFKGEWTWSKFEEYTKQLQNYLNGKSTDTEKYYALALGYPEFWIGSCASTGNGIATVNGKAGRLNLKSPNVVERLSAIQSLVQSGSYDKSRGVADVAASFAQGKVAFHHGNLWFLKDPSRFDPTWTWKIGCVPYPTANNEGGEPQYTTDSSKAIKDAKGNPLQDASGQYISGIDMTNSTFKVPYTTTSCYSVIDTGVSGGKNGINNKIVFAIMYDLFSGQGSDPKAAQVTDEQAYRNWLLTKIGKELYADVIMSVQECTYFELIDTLSMSVGGGSHFAGDGLWKILPGVCTGTDSAQASLASIYGTYKKQFSNLGYVVA
;
A
#
# COMPACT_ATOMS: atom_id res chain seq x y z
N MET A 1 53.09 40.05 -10.31
CA MET A 1 52.62 40.58 -9.02
C MET A 1 51.25 39.99 -8.61
N LYS A 2 51.05 38.66 -8.63
CA LYS A 2 49.81 38.02 -8.19
C LYS A 2 50.06 36.69 -7.45
N LYS A 3 51.14 36.57 -6.68
CA LYS A 3 51.47 35.35 -5.91
C LYS A 3 51.93 35.60 -4.48
N ARG A 4 51.60 36.79 -3.87
CA ARG A 4 52.01 37.11 -2.49
C ARG A 4 50.92 37.54 -1.52
N ILE A 5 49.62 37.36 -1.88
CA ILE A 5 48.48 37.72 -0.99
C ILE A 5 47.76 36.49 -0.38
N LEU A 6 48.15 35.25 -0.77
CA LEU A 6 47.48 34.04 -0.28
C LEU A 6 48.14 33.35 0.93
N ILE A 7 49.25 33.90 1.46
CA ILE A 7 50.00 33.32 2.62
C ILE A 7 49.70 34.06 3.93
N PHE A 8 49.11 35.26 3.89
CA PHE A 8 48.80 36.01 5.11
C PHE A 8 47.41 35.80 5.68
N ALA A 9 46.49 35.18 4.93
CA ALA A 9 45.13 34.84 5.42
C ALA A 9 45.06 33.48 6.14
N LEU A 10 46.11 32.62 6.05
CA LEU A 10 46.14 31.30 6.70
C LEU A 10 46.81 31.31 8.06
N ALA A 11 47.52 32.42 8.41
CA ALA A 11 48.21 32.57 9.72
C ALA A 11 47.36 33.26 10.79
N ILE A 12 46.21 33.84 10.47
CA ILE A 12 45.30 34.48 11.41
C ILE A 12 44.16 33.55 11.89
N PHE A 13 43.92 32.40 11.18
CA PHE A 13 42.88 31.44 11.58
C PHE A 13 43.39 30.33 12.52
N THR A 14 44.72 30.23 12.78
CA THR A 14 45.32 29.25 13.70
C THR A 14 45.62 29.79 15.11
N LEU A 15 45.19 31.02 15.44
CA LEU A 15 45.50 31.60 16.76
C LEU A 15 44.26 31.87 17.63
N LEU A 16 43.09 31.28 17.35
CA LEU A 16 41.84 31.44 18.12
C LEU A 16 41.25 30.13 18.63
N THR A 17 42.01 29.02 18.70
CA THR A 17 41.57 27.75 19.32
C THR A 17 42.48 27.28 20.45
N LEU A 18 43.03 28.17 21.24
CA LEU A 18 43.81 27.82 22.42
C LEU A 18 43.35 28.62 23.63
N THR A 19 42.14 28.26 24.14
CA THR A 19 41.86 28.42 25.58
C THR A 19 40.58 27.64 25.92
N SER A 20 40.68 26.35 26.09
CA SER A 20 39.91 25.59 27.07
C SER A 20 40.63 24.26 27.33
N CYS A 21 41.80 24.33 27.93
CA CYS A 21 42.44 23.15 28.53
C CYS A 21 41.74 22.86 29.86
N GLY A 22 40.53 22.28 29.79
CA GLY A 22 39.92 21.65 30.94
C GLY A 22 40.76 20.44 31.34
N LYS A 23 41.15 20.35 32.65
CA LYS A 23 41.89 19.20 33.17
C LYS A 23 41.26 17.90 32.74
N LYS A 24 42.03 17.04 32.07
CA LYS A 24 41.61 15.71 31.68
C LYS A 24 42.09 14.69 32.72
N PHE A 25 41.31 13.66 32.92
CA PHE A 25 41.64 12.49 33.73
C PHE A 25 41.72 11.24 32.88
N THR A 26 42.58 10.33 33.31
CA THR A 26 42.76 9.04 32.66
C THR A 26 41.90 8.00 33.35
N VAL A 27 41.07 7.29 32.58
CA VAL A 27 40.38 6.07 33.03
C VAL A 27 41.11 4.90 32.42
N THR A 28 41.65 4.00 33.25
CA THR A 28 42.37 2.81 32.85
C THR A 28 41.49 1.58 33.07
N PHE A 29 41.36 0.73 32.07
CA PHE A 29 40.64 -0.55 32.15
C PHE A 29 41.64 -1.69 32.32
N ASN A 30 41.55 -2.41 33.45
CA ASN A 30 42.34 -3.59 33.72
C ASN A 30 41.45 -4.86 33.63
N ALA A 31 41.69 -5.70 32.66
CA ALA A 31 40.88 -6.91 32.44
C ALA A 31 41.11 -8.04 33.46
N ASP A 32 41.97 -7.87 34.46
CA ASP A 32 42.28 -8.86 35.52
C ASP A 32 42.48 -10.28 34.98
N GLY A 33 43.46 -10.41 34.10
CA GLY A 33 43.78 -11.66 33.43
C GLY A 33 42.90 -12.07 32.27
N GLY A 34 41.88 -11.25 31.93
CA GLY A 34 41.08 -11.35 30.70
C GLY A 34 41.69 -10.54 29.55
N LYS A 35 41.07 -10.59 28.38
CA LYS A 35 41.43 -9.84 27.16
C LYS A 35 40.47 -8.70 26.95
N LEU A 36 40.95 -7.44 26.87
CA LEU A 36 40.16 -6.28 26.48
C LEU A 36 39.76 -6.36 25.01
N ALA A 37 38.54 -5.92 24.71
CA ALA A 37 38.04 -5.80 23.35
C ALA A 37 38.33 -4.43 22.70
N GLY A 38 38.84 -3.46 23.47
CA GLY A 38 39.13 -2.10 23.06
C GLY A 38 40.38 -1.51 23.72
N GLU A 39 40.52 -0.18 23.72
CA GLU A 39 41.65 0.53 24.29
C GLU A 39 41.71 0.42 25.83
N ALA A 40 42.88 0.21 26.38
CA ALA A 40 43.09 0.07 27.82
C ALA A 40 42.95 1.40 28.57
N THR A 41 42.93 2.55 27.91
CA THR A 41 42.85 3.88 28.55
C THR A 41 41.98 4.85 27.76
N VAL A 42 41.20 5.67 28.48
CA VAL A 42 40.38 6.74 27.88
C VAL A 42 40.65 8.06 28.59
N GLN A 43 40.87 9.14 27.85
CA GLN A 43 41.05 10.50 28.36
C GLN A 43 39.72 11.25 28.46
N VAL A 44 39.33 11.65 29.66
CA VAL A 44 38.02 12.28 29.96
C VAL A 44 38.22 13.69 30.55
N LYS A 45 37.47 14.67 30.07
CA LYS A 45 37.46 16.02 30.66
C LYS A 45 36.80 15.95 32.05
N LYS A 46 37.38 16.69 33.04
CA LYS A 46 36.83 16.76 34.41
C LYS A 46 35.31 16.97 34.41
N GLY A 47 34.61 16.13 35.14
CA GLY A 47 33.16 16.22 35.31
C GLY A 47 32.29 15.66 34.16
N LYS A 48 32.91 15.02 33.17
CA LYS A 48 32.19 14.24 32.14
C LYS A 48 32.13 12.75 32.52
N THR A 49 31.18 12.05 31.97
CA THR A 49 31.02 10.60 32.09
C THR A 49 31.79 9.88 30.97
N ILE A 50 32.00 8.57 31.09
CA ILE A 50 32.53 7.70 30.05
C ILE A 50 31.47 6.64 29.68
N SER A 51 31.51 6.19 28.46
CA SER A 51 30.70 5.02 28.04
C SER A 51 31.35 3.75 28.57
N GLU A 52 30.53 2.76 28.95
CA GLU A 52 31.03 1.43 29.31
C GLU A 52 31.74 0.80 28.11
N PRO A 53 32.97 0.31 28.23
CA PRO A 53 33.63 -0.37 27.11
C PRO A 53 33.05 -1.76 26.93
N THR A 54 33.21 -2.30 25.73
CA THR A 54 32.84 -3.68 25.43
C THR A 54 33.41 -4.61 26.50
N ALA A 55 32.59 -5.52 27.03
CA ALA A 55 32.96 -6.45 28.06
C ALA A 55 34.23 -7.24 27.65
N PRO A 56 35.27 -7.31 28.53
CA PRO A 56 36.44 -8.14 28.27
C PRO A 56 36.08 -9.62 28.30
N THR A 57 36.90 -10.46 27.72
CA THR A 57 36.71 -11.91 27.72
C THR A 57 37.80 -12.60 28.57
N LYS A 58 37.41 -13.58 29.36
CA LYS A 58 38.32 -14.50 30.09
C LYS A 58 37.82 -15.89 29.98
N GLU A 59 38.64 -16.81 29.46
CA GLU A 59 38.25 -18.19 29.18
C GLU A 59 37.79 -18.88 30.46
N GLY A 60 36.58 -19.47 30.45
CA GLY A 60 36.00 -20.14 31.60
C GLY A 60 35.34 -19.22 32.64
N TYR A 61 35.27 -17.93 32.43
CA TYR A 61 34.66 -17.01 33.37
C TYR A 61 33.60 -16.11 32.72
N THR A 62 32.59 -15.72 33.49
CA THR A 62 31.59 -14.74 33.07
C THR A 62 31.97 -13.35 33.60
N PHE A 63 31.93 -12.34 32.75
CA PHE A 63 32.21 -10.95 33.15
C PHE A 63 31.09 -10.44 34.08
N ALA A 64 31.45 -10.06 35.31
CA ALA A 64 30.50 -9.55 36.32
C ALA A 64 30.38 -8.02 36.34
N GLY A 65 31.27 -7.32 35.65
CA GLY A 65 31.25 -5.86 35.55
C GLY A 65 32.61 -5.22 35.85
N TRP A 66 32.68 -3.90 35.66
CA TRP A 66 33.81 -3.07 35.99
C TRP A 66 33.72 -2.54 37.42
N TYR A 67 34.80 -2.56 38.18
CA TYR A 67 34.83 -2.16 39.58
C TYR A 67 35.95 -1.11 39.84
N ASN A 68 35.62 -0.13 40.65
CA ASN A 68 36.61 0.81 41.23
C ASN A 68 36.83 0.35 42.68
N GLY A 69 37.94 -0.34 42.92
CA GLY A 69 38.13 -1.03 44.21
C GLY A 69 37.07 -2.13 44.40
N GLU A 70 36.30 -2.07 45.49
CA GLU A 70 35.26 -3.07 45.80
C GLU A 70 33.87 -2.71 45.25
N THR A 71 33.71 -1.49 44.72
CA THR A 71 32.39 -1.01 44.27
C THR A 71 32.25 -1.14 42.74
N LYS A 72 31.15 -1.73 42.28
CA LYS A 72 30.79 -1.76 40.85
C LYS A 72 30.66 -0.32 40.35
N TYR A 73 31.38 -0.04 39.28
CA TYR A 73 31.44 1.31 38.73
C TYR A 73 30.16 1.63 37.96
N ASP A 74 29.57 2.76 38.30
CA ASP A 74 28.45 3.34 37.59
C ASP A 74 28.95 4.29 36.52
N PHE A 75 28.79 3.94 35.25
CA PHE A 75 29.23 4.72 34.07
C PHE A 75 28.45 6.03 33.88
N SER A 76 27.35 6.25 34.61
CA SER A 76 26.67 7.53 34.72
C SER A 76 27.41 8.54 35.62
N SER A 77 28.40 8.08 36.42
CA SER A 77 29.16 8.88 37.35
C SER A 77 30.18 9.77 36.62
N LYS A 78 30.31 11.03 37.11
CA LYS A 78 31.27 12.01 36.56
C LYS A 78 32.68 11.68 36.99
N VAL A 79 33.62 11.63 36.05
CA VAL A 79 35.04 11.40 36.32
C VAL A 79 35.67 12.68 36.87
N THR A 80 36.18 12.63 38.10
CA THR A 80 36.75 13.77 38.83
C THR A 80 38.26 13.60 39.18
N SER A 81 38.79 12.40 38.97
CA SER A 81 40.22 12.06 39.18
C SER A 81 40.59 10.92 38.20
N ASP A 82 41.89 10.63 38.10
CA ASP A 82 42.35 9.41 37.45
C ASP A 82 41.80 8.19 38.22
N ILE A 83 41.26 7.20 37.51
CA ILE A 83 40.68 5.96 38.06
C ILE A 83 41.14 4.76 37.27
N THR A 84 41.27 3.64 37.97
CA THR A 84 41.49 2.32 37.33
C THR A 84 40.30 1.42 37.63
N LEU A 85 39.62 1.01 36.56
CA LEU A 85 38.49 0.08 36.62
C LEU A 85 39.01 -1.33 36.34
N VAL A 86 38.73 -2.23 37.28
CA VAL A 86 39.18 -3.61 37.22
C VAL A 86 37.99 -4.50 36.89
N ALA A 87 38.14 -5.37 35.89
CA ALA A 87 37.11 -6.39 35.57
C ALA A 87 36.99 -7.39 36.72
N ARG A 88 35.77 -7.67 37.17
CA ARG A 88 35.54 -8.83 38.07
C ARG A 88 34.83 -9.94 37.28
N TRP A 89 35.14 -11.15 37.67
CA TRP A 89 34.71 -12.35 37.02
C TRP A 89 33.92 -13.21 37.99
N SER A 90 32.78 -13.82 37.54
CA SER A 90 32.02 -14.75 38.32
C SER A 90 32.24 -16.17 37.77
N GLY A 91 32.53 -17.11 38.66
CA GLY A 91 32.55 -18.55 38.53
C GLY A 91 33.22 -19.15 37.30
N GLN A 92 34.08 -20.11 37.48
CA GLN A 92 34.48 -21.03 36.42
C GLN A 92 33.31 -21.99 36.18
N THR A 93 32.82 -22.07 34.95
CA THR A 93 31.85 -23.13 34.56
C THR A 93 32.65 -24.44 34.46
N GLU A 94 32.74 -25.19 35.55
CA GLU A 94 33.27 -26.54 35.48
C GLU A 94 32.18 -27.43 34.90
N PHE A 95 32.41 -27.90 33.68
CA PHE A 95 31.58 -28.94 33.09
C PHE A 95 31.87 -30.25 33.83
N LYS A 96 30.84 -30.94 34.29
CA LYS A 96 30.99 -32.24 34.98
C LYS A 96 31.37 -33.39 34.03
N ASP A 97 30.85 -33.34 32.80
CA ASP A 97 31.12 -34.29 31.74
C ASP A 97 31.22 -33.58 30.37
N PRO A 98 32.35 -32.86 30.12
CA PRO A 98 32.48 -32.00 28.95
C PRO A 98 32.65 -32.79 27.66
N VAL A 99 31.99 -32.31 26.60
CA VAL A 99 32.23 -32.77 25.23
C VAL A 99 32.58 -31.56 24.36
N THR A 100 33.40 -31.76 23.33
CA THR A 100 33.92 -30.72 22.47
C THR A 100 33.42 -30.83 21.04
N ILE A 101 33.14 -29.66 20.44
CA ILE A 101 32.84 -29.50 19.02
C ILE A 101 34.02 -28.77 18.39
N THR A 102 34.78 -29.47 17.58
CA THR A 102 35.90 -28.91 16.81
C THR A 102 35.41 -28.54 15.41
N PHE A 103 35.90 -27.41 14.85
CA PHE A 103 35.51 -26.92 13.54
C PHE A 103 36.68 -26.97 12.56
N ASP A 104 36.57 -27.79 11.53
CA ASP A 104 37.50 -27.80 10.41
C ASP A 104 36.96 -26.92 9.26
N SER A 105 37.48 -25.73 9.13
CA SER A 105 37.02 -24.74 8.14
C SER A 105 37.45 -25.05 6.71
N LYS A 106 38.20 -26.11 6.42
CA LYS A 106 38.67 -26.51 5.08
C LYS A 106 39.24 -25.34 4.27
N GLY A 107 40.15 -24.60 4.90
CA GLY A 107 40.83 -23.42 4.28
C GLY A 107 40.06 -22.13 4.38
N GLY A 108 38.95 -22.08 5.10
CA GLY A 108 38.28 -20.85 5.52
C GLY A 108 38.88 -20.26 6.80
N SER A 109 38.35 -19.11 7.25
CA SER A 109 38.75 -18.49 8.53
C SER A 109 38.54 -19.44 9.70
N SER A 110 39.46 -19.40 10.68
CA SER A 110 39.41 -20.30 11.84
C SER A 110 38.18 -20.04 12.71
N VAL A 111 37.58 -21.12 13.19
CA VAL A 111 36.45 -21.09 14.15
C VAL A 111 36.91 -21.82 15.44
N LYS A 112 36.65 -21.19 16.57
CA LYS A 112 37.05 -21.74 17.90
C LYS A 112 36.26 -23.01 18.25
N THR A 113 36.92 -23.96 18.89
CA THR A 113 36.28 -25.13 19.51
C THR A 113 35.28 -24.67 20.58
N ILE A 114 34.13 -25.32 20.63
CA ILE A 114 33.11 -25.10 21.64
C ILE A 114 33.08 -26.29 22.57
N THR A 115 33.06 -26.02 23.89
CA THR A 115 32.90 -27.07 24.93
C THR A 115 31.52 -26.89 25.56
N VAL A 116 30.76 -27.98 25.68
CA VAL A 116 29.43 -27.99 26.31
C VAL A 116 29.34 -29.21 27.27
N GLU A 117 28.39 -29.16 28.20
CA GLU A 117 28.04 -30.33 29.00
C GLU A 117 27.46 -31.42 28.11
N ARG A 118 27.79 -32.69 28.31
CA ARG A 118 27.22 -33.84 27.55
C ARG A 118 25.70 -33.83 27.61
N GLY A 119 25.06 -33.91 26.44
CA GLY A 119 23.60 -33.83 26.30
C GLY A 119 23.06 -32.43 26.11
N SER A 120 23.91 -31.41 26.16
CA SER A 120 23.48 -30.03 25.86
C SER A 120 23.62 -29.69 24.37
N LYS A 121 22.91 -28.66 23.94
CA LYS A 121 23.04 -28.06 22.59
C LYS A 121 24.21 -27.10 22.55
N ALA A 122 24.80 -26.91 21.38
CA ALA A 122 25.83 -25.91 21.15
C ALA A 122 25.31 -24.71 20.39
N THR A 123 25.74 -23.52 20.79
CA THR A 123 25.45 -22.29 20.01
C THR A 123 26.18 -22.37 18.67
N LYS A 124 25.46 -22.09 17.56
CA LYS A 124 26.03 -22.05 16.23
C LYS A 124 27.08 -20.92 16.15
N PRO A 125 28.33 -21.20 15.74
CA PRO A 125 29.35 -20.19 15.60
C PRO A 125 29.09 -19.31 14.38
N THR A 126 29.71 -18.13 14.35
CA THR A 126 29.72 -17.27 13.15
C THR A 126 30.29 -18.07 11.96
N ASN A 127 29.64 -17.95 10.81
CA ASN A 127 30.07 -18.64 9.59
C ASN A 127 31.52 -18.24 9.22
N PRO A 128 32.39 -19.19 8.89
CA PRO A 128 33.72 -18.87 8.40
C PRO A 128 33.68 -18.26 7.00
N THR A 129 34.73 -17.56 6.61
CA THR A 129 34.87 -16.95 5.28
C THR A 129 36.02 -17.63 4.52
N LYS A 130 35.85 -17.81 3.22
CA LYS A 130 36.88 -18.33 2.31
C LYS A 130 36.81 -17.59 0.99
N SER A 131 37.92 -17.02 0.55
CA SER A 131 37.98 -16.24 -0.70
C SER A 131 37.57 -17.10 -1.89
N GLY A 132 36.62 -16.60 -2.72
CA GLY A 132 36.12 -17.31 -3.88
C GLY A 132 35.12 -18.43 -3.60
N TYR A 133 34.64 -18.57 -2.35
CA TYR A 133 33.71 -19.64 -1.98
C TYR A 133 32.60 -19.11 -1.09
N THR A 134 31.42 -19.70 -1.23
CA THR A 134 30.26 -19.50 -0.34
C THR A 134 30.18 -20.62 0.67
N PHE A 135 30.01 -20.29 1.96
CA PHE A 135 29.86 -21.27 3.01
C PHE A 135 28.51 -21.98 2.90
N ALA A 136 28.54 -23.30 2.68
CA ALA A 136 27.34 -24.11 2.50
C ALA A 136 26.80 -24.69 3.83
N GLY A 137 27.62 -24.70 4.88
CA GLY A 137 27.21 -25.18 6.19
C GLY A 137 28.30 -26.01 6.90
N TRP A 138 28.04 -26.34 8.16
CA TRP A 138 28.82 -27.30 8.97
C TRP A 138 28.23 -28.69 8.81
N TYR A 139 29.09 -29.70 8.53
CA TYR A 139 28.69 -31.06 8.28
C TYR A 139 29.37 -32.02 9.28
N ASN A 140 28.60 -32.98 9.77
CA ASN A 140 29.13 -34.17 10.47
C ASN A 140 29.14 -35.33 9.50
N GLY A 141 30.32 -35.67 8.94
CA GLY A 141 30.40 -36.50 7.74
C GLY A 141 29.73 -35.87 6.54
N GLU A 142 28.76 -36.53 5.94
CA GLU A 142 28.01 -36.02 4.77
C GLU A 142 26.71 -35.30 5.15
N THR A 143 26.31 -35.33 6.43
CA THR A 143 25.04 -34.74 6.87
C THR A 143 25.25 -33.30 7.37
N LEU A 144 24.41 -32.36 6.91
CA LEU A 144 24.36 -30.98 7.43
C LEU A 144 24.02 -31.04 8.93
N PHE A 145 24.85 -30.41 9.76
CA PHE A 145 24.71 -30.49 11.20
C PHE A 145 23.67 -29.48 11.71
N ASP A 146 22.69 -29.98 12.44
CA ASP A 146 21.70 -29.15 13.15
C ASP A 146 22.19 -28.85 14.57
N PHE A 147 22.44 -27.58 14.88
CA PHE A 147 22.89 -27.09 16.18
C PHE A 147 21.81 -27.23 17.28
N ASN A 148 20.58 -27.61 16.94
CA ASN A 148 19.56 -28.00 17.91
C ASN A 148 19.74 -29.43 18.45
N THR A 149 20.65 -30.20 17.89
CA THR A 149 20.97 -31.57 18.34
C THR A 149 21.77 -31.53 19.62
N ALA A 150 21.40 -32.40 20.59
CA ALA A 150 22.15 -32.60 21.83
C ALA A 150 23.50 -33.27 21.54
N ILE A 151 24.60 -32.72 22.07
CA ILE A 151 25.96 -33.21 21.87
C ILE A 151 26.29 -34.23 22.92
N THR A 152 26.39 -35.50 22.53
CA THR A 152 26.67 -36.64 23.45
C THR A 152 28.09 -37.17 23.36
N THR A 153 28.87 -36.76 22.38
CA THR A 153 30.29 -37.17 22.18
C THR A 153 31.06 -36.01 21.57
N ASN A 154 32.39 -36.09 21.67
CA ASN A 154 33.25 -35.15 20.92
C ASN A 154 33.01 -35.31 19.42
N ILE A 155 32.79 -34.21 18.71
CA ILE A 155 32.55 -34.20 17.26
C ILE A 155 33.46 -33.19 16.57
N THR A 156 33.76 -33.49 15.30
CA THR A 156 34.42 -32.54 14.43
C THR A 156 33.48 -32.19 13.27
N LEU A 157 33.08 -30.94 13.19
CA LEU A 157 32.26 -30.41 12.11
C LEU A 157 33.14 -29.85 11.03
N VAL A 158 32.85 -30.22 9.78
CA VAL A 158 33.64 -29.86 8.61
C VAL A 158 32.84 -28.86 7.77
N ALA A 159 33.47 -27.72 7.41
CA ALA A 159 32.86 -26.78 6.51
C ALA A 159 32.78 -27.33 5.08
N LYS A 160 31.60 -27.30 4.47
CA LYS A 160 31.46 -27.45 3.01
C LYS A 160 31.35 -26.09 2.35
N TRP A 161 31.92 -25.98 1.17
CA TRP A 161 32.02 -24.76 0.41
C TRP A 161 31.49 -24.99 -1.00
N THR A 162 30.69 -24.06 -1.53
CA THR A 162 30.36 -23.97 -2.94
C THR A 162 31.28 -22.94 -3.59
N GLU A 163 31.79 -23.25 -4.77
CA GLU A 163 32.62 -22.35 -5.54
C GLU A 163 31.81 -21.08 -5.87
N GLY A 164 32.26 -19.93 -5.39
CA GLY A 164 31.60 -18.65 -5.61
C GLY A 164 32.13 -18.02 -6.90
N THR A 165 31.28 -17.33 -7.62
CA THR A 165 31.70 -16.48 -8.74
C THR A 165 32.61 -15.37 -8.20
N GLU A 166 33.75 -15.18 -8.84
CA GLU A 166 34.70 -14.08 -8.51
C GLU A 166 33.99 -12.74 -8.62
N ILE A 167 34.00 -11.94 -7.52
CA ILE A 167 33.38 -10.62 -7.53
C ILE A 167 34.28 -9.65 -8.31
N THR A 168 33.97 -9.41 -9.57
CA THR A 168 34.77 -8.58 -10.47
C THR A 168 34.48 -7.07 -10.31
N ASN A 169 33.31 -6.72 -9.81
CA ASN A 169 32.89 -5.33 -9.57
C ASN A 169 32.18 -5.22 -8.22
N PRO A 170 32.92 -5.17 -7.09
CA PRO A 170 32.35 -5.21 -5.76
C PRO A 170 31.65 -3.90 -5.38
N VAL A 171 30.54 -4.02 -4.67
CA VAL A 171 29.89 -2.94 -3.92
C VAL A 171 29.67 -3.41 -2.49
N THR A 172 29.80 -2.49 -1.53
CA THR A 172 29.78 -2.80 -0.11
C THR A 172 28.66 -2.04 0.60
N ILE A 173 27.92 -2.75 1.47
CA ILE A 173 27.05 -2.17 2.48
C ILE A 173 27.83 -2.14 3.79
N THR A 174 27.97 -0.98 4.39
CA THR A 174 28.45 -0.83 5.77
C THR A 174 27.27 -0.55 6.69
N PHE A 175 27.32 -1.06 7.92
CA PHE A 175 26.24 -0.95 8.89
C PHE A 175 26.73 -0.19 10.12
N ASP A 176 26.06 0.92 10.42
CA ASP A 176 26.19 1.66 11.67
C ASP A 176 25.00 1.28 12.55
N SER A 177 25.23 0.51 13.58
CA SER A 177 24.19 0.05 14.50
C SER A 177 23.73 1.12 15.50
N ASP A 178 24.20 2.35 15.40
CA ASP A 178 23.85 3.48 16.30
C ASP A 178 23.78 3.09 17.79
N GLY A 179 24.85 2.49 18.26
CA GLY A 179 25.00 2.01 19.64
C GLY A 179 24.45 0.60 19.91
N GLY A 180 23.92 -0.09 18.92
CA GLY A 180 23.58 -1.52 19.00
C GLY A 180 24.77 -2.44 18.73
N SER A 181 24.50 -3.75 18.72
CA SER A 181 25.53 -4.77 18.42
C SER A 181 26.08 -4.59 17.00
N ALA A 182 27.39 -4.81 16.83
CA ALA A 182 28.06 -4.62 15.56
C ALA A 182 27.57 -5.60 14.48
N VAL A 183 27.33 -5.08 13.27
CA VAL A 183 26.97 -5.86 12.08
C VAL A 183 28.11 -5.78 11.08
N ALA A 184 28.56 -6.93 10.58
CA ALA A 184 29.67 -6.99 9.63
C ALA A 184 29.28 -6.39 8.27
N PRO A 185 30.20 -5.67 7.58
CA PRO A 185 29.95 -5.18 6.23
C PRO A 185 29.65 -6.33 5.25
N LEU A 186 28.76 -6.10 4.29
CA LEU A 186 28.41 -7.03 3.25
C LEU A 186 28.97 -6.57 1.90
N THR A 187 29.86 -7.32 1.29
CA THR A 187 30.38 -7.04 -0.05
C THR A 187 29.81 -8.04 -1.05
N ILE A 188 29.22 -7.54 -2.13
CA ILE A 188 28.57 -8.32 -3.17
C ILE A 188 28.93 -7.79 -4.57
N GLN A 189 28.67 -8.58 -5.60
CA GLN A 189 28.78 -8.13 -6.98
C GLN A 189 27.77 -7.01 -7.26
N LYS A 190 28.22 -5.92 -7.88
CA LYS A 190 27.34 -4.84 -8.34
C LYS A 190 26.19 -5.37 -9.20
N GLY A 191 24.97 -4.92 -8.92
CA GLY A 191 23.76 -5.36 -9.63
C GLY A 191 23.12 -6.63 -9.06
N THR A 192 23.60 -7.17 -7.93
CA THR A 192 22.95 -8.27 -7.21
C THR A 192 22.11 -7.77 -6.03
N ILE A 193 21.14 -8.59 -5.61
CA ILE A 193 20.27 -8.30 -4.46
C ILE A 193 21.02 -8.68 -3.17
N PRO A 194 21.18 -7.75 -2.20
CA PRO A 194 21.86 -8.04 -0.94
C PRO A 194 20.99 -8.86 0.01
N THR A 195 21.60 -9.76 0.75
CA THR A 195 20.92 -10.47 1.85
C THR A 195 20.84 -9.55 3.06
N LYS A 196 19.65 -9.41 3.68
CA LYS A 196 19.50 -8.67 4.94
C LYS A 196 20.30 -9.39 6.05
N PRO A 197 21.15 -8.67 6.82
CA PRO A 197 21.83 -9.27 7.97
C PRO A 197 20.84 -9.54 9.11
N ALA A 198 21.27 -10.30 10.12
CA ALA A 198 20.55 -10.42 11.39
C ALA A 198 20.39 -9.02 12.02
N ASP A 199 19.25 -8.80 12.65
CA ASP A 199 18.95 -7.53 13.30
C ASP A 199 19.91 -7.27 14.48
N PRO A 200 20.46 -6.07 14.65
CA PRO A 200 21.30 -5.74 15.79
C PRO A 200 20.47 -5.66 17.07
N VAL A 201 21.13 -5.79 18.22
CA VAL A 201 20.52 -5.71 19.56
C VAL A 201 21.04 -4.49 20.28
N LYS A 202 20.14 -3.70 20.91
CA LYS A 202 20.45 -2.54 21.74
C LYS A 202 19.61 -2.60 23.01
N GLU A 203 20.22 -2.61 24.16
CA GLU A 203 19.49 -2.70 25.44
C GLU A 203 18.55 -1.50 25.60
N GLY A 204 17.31 -1.77 25.96
CA GLY A 204 16.26 -0.76 26.13
C GLY A 204 15.56 -0.37 24.84
N PHE A 205 15.93 -0.95 23.71
CA PHE A 205 15.38 -0.59 22.41
C PHE A 205 15.06 -1.82 21.57
N VAL A 206 14.06 -1.67 20.70
CA VAL A 206 13.71 -2.64 19.66
C VAL A 206 14.24 -2.13 18.32
N PHE A 207 14.90 -2.99 17.57
CA PHE A 207 15.35 -2.66 16.22
C PHE A 207 14.13 -2.50 15.30
N ASP A 208 14.09 -1.38 14.55
CA ASP A 208 13.00 -1.09 13.64
C ASP A 208 13.39 -1.42 12.19
N TYR A 209 14.32 -0.68 11.62
CA TYR A 209 14.82 -0.93 10.27
C TYR A 209 16.19 -0.31 10.03
N TRP A 210 16.77 -0.66 8.88
CA TRP A 210 17.95 0.00 8.34
C TRP A 210 17.53 1.12 7.38
N PHE A 211 18.13 2.31 7.50
CA PHE A 211 17.99 3.39 6.53
C PHE A 211 19.34 3.85 5.99
N GLU A 212 19.39 4.35 4.76
CA GLU A 212 20.61 4.87 4.17
C GLU A 212 20.97 6.21 4.83
N LYS A 213 22.20 6.36 5.25
CA LYS A 213 22.72 7.59 5.89
C LYS A 213 22.42 8.83 5.04
N GLY A 214 21.74 9.79 5.65
CA GLY A 214 21.27 11.00 4.99
C GLY A 214 19.89 10.87 4.29
N LYS A 215 19.24 9.70 4.35
CA LYS A 215 17.84 9.50 3.94
C LYS A 215 16.98 9.14 5.15
N LEU A 216 15.67 9.41 5.07
CA LEU A 216 14.71 9.09 6.15
C LEU A 216 13.84 7.88 5.82
N THR A 217 14.10 7.19 4.72
CA THR A 217 13.27 6.07 4.26
C THR A 217 13.96 4.74 4.54
N LYS A 218 13.16 3.73 4.92
CA LYS A 218 13.58 2.34 5.12
C LYS A 218 14.34 1.81 3.90
N PHE A 219 15.50 1.19 4.13
CA PHE A 219 16.29 0.60 3.06
C PHE A 219 15.65 -0.72 2.59
N ASN A 220 15.45 -0.84 1.28
CA ASN A 220 14.88 -2.06 0.70
C ASN A 220 15.97 -3.01 0.24
N PHE A 221 16.18 -4.10 0.99
CA PHE A 221 17.11 -5.18 0.66
C PHE A 221 16.66 -6.03 -0.55
N GLY A 222 15.45 -5.86 -1.06
CA GLY A 222 14.96 -6.51 -2.28
C GLY A 222 15.48 -5.88 -3.58
N ASN A 223 16.10 -4.70 -3.50
CA ASN A 223 16.62 -4.00 -4.67
C ASN A 223 18.06 -4.38 -5.00
N LYS A 224 18.38 -4.40 -6.31
CA LYS A 224 19.76 -4.63 -6.78
C LYS A 224 20.69 -3.49 -6.36
N LEU A 225 21.80 -3.83 -5.70
CA LEU A 225 22.76 -2.85 -5.22
C LEU A 225 23.69 -2.37 -6.35
N GLN A 226 23.68 -1.06 -6.60
CA GLN A 226 24.45 -0.46 -7.72
C GLN A 226 25.70 0.31 -7.27
N ARG A 227 25.83 0.63 -5.97
CA ARG A 227 26.89 1.44 -5.37
C ARG A 227 27.12 1.05 -3.92
N ASN A 228 28.23 1.51 -3.35
CA ASN A 228 28.42 1.41 -1.91
C ASN A 228 27.36 2.22 -1.16
N VAL A 229 26.88 1.69 -0.04
CA VAL A 229 25.93 2.37 0.85
C VAL A 229 26.36 2.23 2.30
N GLU A 230 26.05 3.22 3.10
CA GLU A 230 26.17 3.17 4.55
C GLU A 230 24.76 3.17 5.13
N LEU A 231 24.41 2.13 5.88
CA LEU A 231 23.11 1.97 6.52
C LEU A 231 23.25 2.23 8.02
N VAL A 232 22.27 2.96 8.56
CA VAL A 232 22.16 3.29 9.98
C VAL A 232 20.93 2.58 10.54
N ALA A 233 21.04 2.02 11.75
CA ALA A 233 19.92 1.39 12.44
C ALA A 233 18.95 2.41 13.00
N ALA A 234 17.66 2.19 12.79
CA ALA A 234 16.57 2.88 13.47
C ALA A 234 16.09 2.05 14.66
N TRP A 235 15.78 2.71 15.79
CA TRP A 235 15.42 2.08 17.06
C TRP A 235 14.12 2.64 17.60
N ARG A 236 13.32 1.78 18.23
CA ARG A 236 12.10 2.12 18.98
C ARG A 236 12.25 1.75 20.45
N GLU A 237 11.61 2.50 21.35
CA GLU A 237 11.55 2.18 22.79
C GLU A 237 10.44 1.15 23.13
N TYR A 238 9.66 0.76 22.14
CA TYR A 238 8.55 -0.20 22.27
C TYR A 238 8.65 -1.29 21.20
N ALA A 239 8.07 -2.42 21.51
CA ALA A 239 7.86 -3.53 20.57
C ALA A 239 6.41 -3.54 20.08
N ILE A 240 6.21 -4.03 18.87
CA ILE A 240 4.89 -4.30 18.31
C ILE A 240 4.52 -5.75 18.62
N ILE A 241 3.36 -5.92 19.25
CA ILE A 241 2.78 -7.21 19.55
C ILE A 241 1.64 -7.46 18.59
N THR A 242 1.77 -8.45 17.73
CA THR A 242 0.70 -8.86 16.81
C THR A 242 -0.09 -10.01 17.45
N VAL A 243 -1.43 -9.91 17.44
CA VAL A 243 -2.32 -10.96 17.96
C VAL A 243 -2.82 -11.81 16.80
N ASP A 244 -2.42 -13.06 16.74
CA ASP A 244 -2.93 -14.04 15.80
C ASP A 244 -3.96 -14.94 16.50
N LEU A 245 -5.22 -14.74 16.15
CA LEU A 245 -6.33 -15.52 16.72
C LEU A 245 -6.41 -16.96 16.20
N ASN A 246 -5.57 -17.35 15.26
CA ASN A 246 -5.47 -18.72 14.71
C ASN A 246 -6.86 -19.27 14.35
N LEU A 247 -7.58 -18.59 13.48
CA LEU A 247 -8.97 -18.85 13.06
C LEU A 247 -10.04 -18.60 14.16
N GLY A 248 -9.67 -18.04 15.30
CA GLY A 248 -10.63 -17.57 16.30
C GLY A 248 -11.07 -16.15 16.02
N LYS A 249 -11.91 -15.62 16.89
CA LYS A 249 -12.36 -14.22 16.91
C LYS A 249 -12.49 -13.75 18.36
N PHE A 250 -12.41 -12.44 18.57
CA PHE A 250 -12.91 -11.85 19.80
C PHE A 250 -14.41 -11.60 19.67
N GLU A 251 -15.17 -11.91 20.71
CA GLU A 251 -16.58 -11.50 20.79
C GLU A 251 -16.61 -10.00 21.13
N VAL A 252 -17.26 -9.21 20.28
CA VAL A 252 -17.50 -7.78 20.57
C VAL A 252 -18.81 -7.69 21.33
N LEU A 253 -18.74 -7.32 22.61
CA LEU A 253 -19.93 -7.09 23.41
C LEU A 253 -20.48 -5.68 23.12
N PRO A 254 -21.82 -5.49 23.16
CA PRO A 254 -22.42 -4.16 23.05
C PRO A 254 -21.77 -3.22 24.07
N GLU A 255 -21.43 -2.01 23.66
CA GLU A 255 -20.80 -0.94 24.47
C GLU A 255 -19.31 -1.15 24.84
N GLN A 256 -18.64 -2.15 24.30
CA GLN A 256 -17.20 -2.31 24.47
C GLN A 256 -16.45 -1.98 23.18
N GLU A 257 -15.30 -1.31 23.31
CA GLU A 257 -14.39 -1.11 22.20
C GLU A 257 -13.88 -2.46 21.67
N PRO A 258 -13.72 -2.62 20.35
CA PRO A 258 -13.15 -3.81 19.78
C PRO A 258 -11.74 -4.09 20.34
N VAL A 259 -11.45 -5.35 20.65
CA VAL A 259 -10.13 -5.77 21.09
C VAL A 259 -9.14 -5.60 19.94
N ARG A 260 -8.06 -4.91 20.21
CA ARG A 260 -7.01 -4.68 19.20
C ARG A 260 -6.28 -5.96 18.84
N LEU A 261 -5.83 -6.07 17.61
CA LEU A 261 -4.95 -7.15 17.14
C LEU A 261 -3.46 -6.73 17.07
N GLU A 262 -3.15 -5.51 17.47
CA GLU A 262 -1.79 -4.98 17.54
C GLU A 262 -1.65 -4.05 18.74
N TYR A 263 -0.56 -4.20 19.47
CA TYR A 263 -0.25 -3.41 20.66
C TYR A 263 1.19 -2.90 20.61
N GLU A 264 1.40 -1.67 21.05
CA GLU A 264 2.72 -1.17 21.37
C GLU A 264 3.02 -1.41 22.84
N VAL A 265 4.09 -2.13 23.13
CA VAL A 265 4.50 -2.47 24.50
C VAL A 265 5.93 -2.01 24.71
N ASN A 266 6.16 -1.17 25.71
CA ASN A 266 7.50 -0.68 26.03
C ASN A 266 8.46 -1.86 26.28
N TYR A 267 9.72 -1.68 25.93
CA TYR A 267 10.78 -2.66 26.18
C TYR A 267 10.74 -3.15 27.65
N ASN A 268 10.78 -4.46 27.88
CA ASN A 268 10.59 -5.11 29.19
C ASN A 268 9.19 -4.93 29.81
N GLY A 269 8.20 -4.40 29.08
CA GLY A 269 6.79 -4.36 29.49
C GLY A 269 6.13 -5.74 29.43
N ASN A 270 4.91 -5.84 29.93
CA ASN A 270 4.05 -7.01 29.83
C ASN A 270 2.98 -6.79 28.78
N ILE A 271 2.54 -7.85 28.13
CA ILE A 271 1.44 -7.81 27.16
C ILE A 271 0.12 -7.85 27.93
N VAL A 272 -0.75 -6.86 27.67
CA VAL A 272 -2.10 -6.80 28.23
C VAL A 272 -3.09 -6.74 27.06
N ILE A 273 -3.97 -7.72 26.98
CA ILE A 273 -5.07 -7.75 26.01
C ILE A 273 -6.20 -6.82 26.50
N ASP A 274 -6.77 -6.02 25.62
CA ASP A 274 -7.86 -5.11 25.94
C ASP A 274 -9.01 -5.88 26.60
N ASN A 275 -9.53 -5.32 27.70
CA ASN A 275 -10.65 -5.87 28.47
C ASN A 275 -10.43 -7.30 29.02
N ASP A 276 -9.17 -7.76 29.13
CA ASP A 276 -8.83 -9.15 29.46
C ASP A 276 -9.57 -10.16 28.57
N ALA A 277 -9.82 -9.78 27.32
CA ALA A 277 -10.66 -10.55 26.40
C ALA A 277 -10.05 -11.89 26.06
N THR A 278 -10.88 -12.93 26.13
CA THR A 278 -10.54 -14.27 25.70
C THR A 278 -11.15 -14.53 24.33
N PRO A 279 -10.35 -14.95 23.32
CA PRO A 279 -10.88 -15.24 22.00
C PRO A 279 -11.76 -16.49 22.01
N THR A 280 -12.66 -16.59 21.04
CA THR A 280 -13.53 -17.76 20.82
C THR A 280 -13.28 -18.36 19.44
N ARG A 281 -13.46 -19.67 19.32
CA ARG A 281 -13.43 -20.40 18.05
C ARG A 281 -14.45 -21.53 18.09
N ASN A 282 -15.32 -21.58 17.08
CA ASN A 282 -16.41 -22.55 17.04
C ASN A 282 -15.87 -23.99 17.11
N GLY A 283 -16.35 -24.76 18.09
CA GLY A 283 -15.95 -26.15 18.33
C GLY A 283 -14.61 -26.31 19.09
N PHE A 284 -14.01 -25.24 19.59
CA PHE A 284 -12.75 -25.30 20.33
C PHE A 284 -12.81 -24.52 21.64
N GLU A 285 -12.00 -24.93 22.58
CA GLU A 285 -11.72 -24.22 23.83
C GLU A 285 -10.39 -23.45 23.73
N PHE A 286 -10.35 -22.23 24.25
CA PHE A 286 -9.11 -21.47 24.30
C PHE A 286 -8.13 -22.08 25.30
N GLY A 287 -6.95 -22.47 24.81
CA GLY A 287 -5.88 -23.12 25.58
C GLY A 287 -4.75 -22.21 26.02
N GLY A 288 -4.89 -20.89 25.87
CA GLY A 288 -3.88 -19.89 26.23
C GLY A 288 -3.18 -19.28 25.00
N TRP A 289 -2.29 -18.35 25.26
CA TRP A 289 -1.47 -17.72 24.24
C TRP A 289 -0.13 -18.42 24.06
N MET A 290 0.33 -18.54 22.83
CA MET A 290 1.63 -19.12 22.48
C MET A 290 2.56 -18.08 21.88
N ILE A 291 3.84 -18.21 22.19
CA ILE A 291 4.95 -17.51 21.51
C ILE A 291 5.94 -18.58 21.06
N ASN A 292 6.31 -18.59 19.78
CA ASN A 292 7.23 -19.59 19.20
C ASN A 292 6.82 -21.05 19.53
N GLY A 293 5.51 -21.34 19.53
CA GLY A 293 4.97 -22.67 19.79
C GLY A 293 4.78 -23.07 21.26
N GLU A 294 5.28 -22.28 22.21
CA GLU A 294 5.17 -22.55 23.64
C GLU A 294 4.08 -21.67 24.27
N VAL A 295 3.26 -22.27 25.16
CA VAL A 295 2.24 -21.53 25.90
C VAL A 295 2.90 -20.63 26.93
N VAL A 296 2.55 -19.37 26.92
CA VAL A 296 3.12 -18.33 27.78
C VAL A 296 2.08 -17.66 28.65
N ASP A 297 2.49 -17.27 29.85
CA ASP A 297 1.72 -16.36 30.70
C ASP A 297 2.08 -14.92 30.35
N LEU A 298 1.16 -14.21 29.68
CA LEU A 298 1.38 -12.83 29.23
C LEU A 298 1.64 -11.88 30.40
N THR A 299 1.19 -12.20 31.62
CA THR A 299 1.39 -11.35 32.80
C THR A 299 2.83 -11.35 33.30
N THR A 300 3.58 -12.40 32.99
CA THR A 300 5.00 -12.56 33.38
C THR A 300 5.96 -12.44 32.20
N TYR A 301 5.49 -12.57 30.96
CA TYR A 301 6.31 -12.46 29.77
C TYR A 301 6.83 -11.04 29.58
N LYS A 302 8.15 -10.90 29.40
CA LYS A 302 8.81 -9.61 29.16
C LYS A 302 9.15 -9.42 27.70
N VAL A 303 8.61 -8.37 27.12
CA VAL A 303 8.76 -8.06 25.68
C VAL A 303 10.11 -7.38 25.44
N THR A 304 10.94 -7.99 24.60
CA THR A 304 12.27 -7.44 24.22
C THR A 304 12.42 -7.26 22.70
N ALA A 305 11.45 -7.70 21.91
CA ALA A 305 11.40 -7.58 20.46
C ALA A 305 9.94 -7.64 19.98
N ASP A 306 9.69 -7.29 18.72
CA ASP A 306 8.41 -7.54 18.09
C ASP A 306 8.08 -9.03 18.18
N VAL A 307 6.85 -9.34 18.55
CA VAL A 307 6.43 -10.72 18.76
C VAL A 307 4.98 -10.94 18.32
N THR A 308 4.72 -12.09 17.73
CA THR A 308 3.35 -12.55 17.48
C THR A 308 2.92 -13.49 18.59
N ILE A 309 1.82 -13.17 19.27
CA ILE A 309 1.15 -14.09 20.18
C ILE A 309 0.04 -14.80 19.40
N THR A 310 0.02 -16.14 19.46
CA THR A 310 -0.92 -16.98 18.72
C THR A 310 -1.86 -17.69 19.67
N ALA A 311 -3.17 -17.66 19.40
CA ALA A 311 -4.15 -18.39 20.21
C ALA A 311 -3.99 -19.91 20.06
N LYS A 312 -3.89 -20.62 21.17
CA LYS A 312 -3.94 -22.10 21.23
C LYS A 312 -5.41 -22.55 21.36
N TRP A 313 -5.75 -23.57 20.58
CA TRP A 313 -7.09 -24.15 20.60
C TRP A 313 -7.06 -25.62 20.98
N ASN A 314 -7.86 -25.99 21.96
CA ASN A 314 -8.08 -27.39 22.36
C ASN A 314 -9.40 -27.88 21.75
N GLN A 315 -9.44 -29.11 21.28
CA GLN A 315 -10.66 -29.72 20.74
C GLN A 315 -11.66 -30.00 21.86
N VAL A 316 -12.93 -29.77 21.59
CA VAL A 316 -14.05 -30.06 22.51
C VAL A 316 -14.55 -31.46 22.23
N GLU A 317 -14.67 -32.31 23.28
CA GLU A 317 -15.15 -33.66 23.16
C GLU A 317 -16.57 -33.71 22.57
N GLY A 318 -16.79 -34.68 21.66
CA GLY A 318 -18.08 -34.88 20.99
C GLY A 318 -18.23 -34.16 19.63
N ASN A 319 -17.26 -33.31 19.24
CA ASN A 319 -17.24 -32.69 17.90
C ASN A 319 -16.43 -33.56 16.93
N GLU A 320 -16.79 -33.48 15.63
CA GLU A 320 -16.00 -34.09 14.54
C GLU A 320 -15.01 -33.07 13.98
N TYR A 321 -13.75 -33.47 13.87
CA TYR A 321 -12.65 -32.64 13.38
C TYR A 321 -12.04 -33.23 12.12
N VAL A 322 -11.50 -32.35 11.29
CA VAL A 322 -10.76 -32.71 10.09
C VAL A 322 -9.41 -31.99 10.10
N THR A 323 -8.41 -32.63 9.49
CA THR A 323 -7.06 -32.09 9.42
C THR A 323 -6.75 -31.65 8.00
N VAL A 324 -6.22 -30.44 7.85
CA VAL A 324 -5.64 -29.95 6.61
C VAL A 324 -4.12 -29.95 6.74
N THR A 325 -3.48 -30.75 5.92
CA THR A 325 -2.01 -30.81 5.84
C THR A 325 -1.55 -29.94 4.67
N PHE A 326 -0.47 -29.22 4.85
CA PHE A 326 0.13 -28.38 3.82
C PHE A 326 1.43 -29.05 3.32
N ASP A 327 1.46 -29.44 2.06
CA ASP A 327 2.67 -29.86 1.37
C ASP A 327 3.24 -28.67 0.62
N SER A 328 4.29 -28.07 1.16
CA SER A 328 4.95 -26.91 0.56
C SER A 328 5.63 -27.22 -0.77
N ASN A 329 5.67 -28.48 -1.21
CA ASN A 329 6.19 -28.91 -2.52
C ASN A 329 7.51 -28.21 -2.90
N GLY A 330 8.46 -28.20 -1.94
CA GLY A 330 9.76 -27.55 -2.10
C GLY A 330 9.81 -26.04 -1.78
N GLY A 331 8.77 -25.50 -1.18
CA GLY A 331 8.75 -24.12 -0.66
C GLY A 331 9.70 -23.90 0.51
N ALA A 332 10.03 -22.66 0.78
CA ALA A 332 10.98 -22.27 1.82
C ALA A 332 10.39 -22.38 3.24
N VAL A 333 9.05 -22.41 3.37
CA VAL A 333 8.32 -22.44 4.64
C VAL A 333 7.41 -23.66 4.67
N GLU A 334 7.51 -24.44 5.75
CA GLU A 334 6.61 -25.54 6.06
C GLU A 334 5.58 -25.09 7.10
N PHE A 335 4.38 -25.65 7.04
CA PHE A 335 3.29 -25.33 7.95
C PHE A 335 2.86 -26.54 8.77
N GLU A 336 2.56 -26.32 10.06
CA GLU A 336 1.94 -27.31 10.89
C GLU A 336 0.52 -27.64 10.38
N PRO A 337 0.07 -28.89 10.49
CA PRO A 337 -1.28 -29.27 10.10
C PRO A 337 -2.35 -28.46 10.84
N LEU A 338 -3.35 -28.01 10.12
CA LEU A 338 -4.44 -27.21 10.66
C LEU A 338 -5.64 -28.10 10.99
N VAL A 339 -6.07 -28.10 12.25
CA VAL A 339 -7.26 -28.82 12.69
C VAL A 339 -8.47 -27.89 12.62
N LEU A 340 -9.51 -28.35 11.94
CA LEU A 340 -10.78 -27.63 11.76
C LEU A 340 -11.96 -28.44 12.31
N LEU A 341 -13.01 -27.76 12.77
CA LEU A 341 -14.30 -28.41 12.91
C LEU A 341 -14.80 -28.84 11.51
N LYS A 342 -15.26 -30.07 11.36
CA LYS A 342 -15.79 -30.57 10.10
C LYS A 342 -16.87 -29.66 9.54
N GLY A 343 -16.80 -29.36 8.25
CA GLY A 343 -17.70 -28.41 7.57
C GLY A 343 -17.23 -26.94 7.64
N SER A 344 -16.06 -26.67 8.22
CA SER A 344 -15.50 -25.32 8.24
C SER A 344 -14.82 -24.94 6.93
N VAL A 345 -14.52 -23.64 6.78
CA VAL A 345 -13.72 -23.06 5.68
C VAL A 345 -12.43 -22.45 6.22
N ILE A 346 -11.41 -22.28 5.37
CA ILE A 346 -10.19 -21.53 5.71
C ILE A 346 -10.28 -20.16 5.03
N SER A 347 -10.93 -19.19 5.68
CA SER A 347 -11.21 -17.88 5.12
C SER A 347 -9.95 -17.06 4.78
N ASN A 348 -8.83 -17.34 5.43
CA ASN A 348 -7.54 -16.65 5.26
C ASN A 348 -6.45 -17.58 4.73
N ILE A 349 -6.78 -18.45 3.77
CA ILE A 349 -5.83 -19.42 3.18
C ILE A 349 -4.55 -18.77 2.64
N ASP A 350 -4.61 -17.52 2.21
CA ASP A 350 -3.47 -16.75 1.70
C ASP A 350 -2.40 -16.45 2.76
N LYS A 351 -2.74 -16.55 4.05
CA LYS A 351 -1.79 -16.46 5.17
C LYS A 351 -0.74 -17.58 5.10
N TYR A 352 -1.10 -18.73 4.56
CA TYR A 352 -0.22 -19.91 4.44
C TYR A 352 0.55 -19.82 3.12
N ASN A 353 1.54 -18.92 3.04
CA ASN A 353 2.38 -18.73 1.86
C ASN A 353 3.76 -19.36 2.09
N PRO A 354 4.13 -20.44 1.37
CA PRO A 354 5.39 -21.15 1.57
C PRO A 354 6.62 -20.45 0.98
N GLY A 355 6.49 -19.18 0.56
CA GLY A 355 7.58 -18.38 0.02
C GLY A 355 7.92 -18.70 -1.43
N LYS A 356 9.19 -18.97 -1.72
CA LYS A 356 9.67 -19.43 -3.04
C LYS A 356 10.19 -20.86 -2.93
N ASN A 357 10.10 -21.62 -4.01
CA ASN A 357 10.72 -22.94 -4.08
C ASN A 357 12.24 -22.85 -4.34
N ALA A 358 12.92 -23.97 -4.36
CA ALA A 358 14.36 -24.05 -4.60
C ALA A 358 14.80 -23.54 -6.00
N ALA A 359 13.90 -23.54 -6.99
CA ALA A 359 14.14 -22.99 -8.31
C ALA A 359 13.95 -21.45 -8.37
N GLY A 360 13.42 -20.86 -7.28
CA GLY A 360 13.13 -19.42 -7.20
C GLY A 360 11.74 -19.07 -7.71
N ASP A 361 10.92 -20.04 -8.05
CA ASP A 361 9.55 -19.86 -8.52
C ASP A 361 8.67 -19.28 -7.42
N LYS A 362 7.68 -18.48 -7.79
CA LYS A 362 6.74 -17.87 -6.86
C LYS A 362 5.60 -18.82 -6.50
N PHE A 363 5.13 -18.70 -5.27
CA PHE A 363 3.91 -19.40 -4.85
C PHE A 363 2.71 -18.94 -5.65
N ASP A 364 1.98 -19.90 -6.21
CA ASP A 364 0.88 -19.71 -7.14
C ASP A 364 -0.50 -20.01 -6.49
N GLY A 365 -0.50 -20.72 -5.37
CA GLY A 365 -1.70 -21.06 -4.59
C GLY A 365 -1.66 -22.52 -4.13
N TRP A 366 -2.59 -22.86 -3.24
CA TRP A 366 -2.80 -24.21 -2.77
C TRP A 366 -3.71 -25.00 -3.71
N LYS A 367 -3.40 -26.25 -3.96
CA LYS A 367 -4.22 -27.19 -4.76
C LYS A 367 -4.67 -28.39 -3.94
N LEU A 368 -5.91 -28.82 -4.19
CA LEU A 368 -6.48 -30.08 -3.76
C LEU A 368 -6.85 -30.89 -5.01
N ASN A 369 -6.22 -32.05 -5.21
CA ASN A 369 -6.43 -32.88 -6.40
C ASN A 369 -6.27 -32.09 -7.73
N ASP A 370 -5.22 -31.30 -7.83
CA ASP A 370 -4.89 -30.42 -8.97
C ASP A 370 -5.82 -29.21 -9.18
N GLU A 371 -6.91 -29.10 -8.41
CA GLU A 371 -7.78 -27.91 -8.41
C GLU A 371 -7.35 -26.91 -7.33
N TYR A 372 -7.46 -25.59 -7.64
CA TYR A 372 -7.12 -24.57 -6.66
C TYR A 372 -8.10 -24.54 -5.49
N PHE A 373 -7.54 -24.57 -4.28
CA PHE A 373 -8.29 -24.48 -3.05
C PHE A 373 -8.57 -23.02 -2.70
N GLY A 374 -9.86 -22.68 -2.56
CA GLY A 374 -10.30 -21.31 -2.26
C GLY A 374 -10.71 -21.10 -0.80
N SER A 375 -10.74 -19.85 -0.35
CA SER A 375 -11.13 -19.44 1.01
C SER A 375 -12.57 -19.82 1.40
N THR A 376 -13.43 -20.14 0.45
CA THR A 376 -14.82 -20.55 0.65
C THR A 376 -15.03 -22.06 0.51
N THR A 377 -13.95 -22.82 0.26
CA THR A 377 -14.06 -24.28 0.10
C THR A 377 -14.32 -24.93 1.46
N VAL A 378 -15.43 -25.66 1.55
CA VAL A 378 -15.79 -26.40 2.79
C VAL A 378 -14.91 -27.62 2.94
N VAL A 379 -14.37 -27.83 4.16
CA VAL A 379 -13.54 -28.97 4.50
C VAL A 379 -14.35 -29.94 5.38
N ASP A 380 -14.77 -31.05 4.82
CA ASP A 380 -15.59 -32.08 5.48
C ASP A 380 -14.84 -33.42 5.70
N GLN A 381 -13.61 -33.52 5.27
CA GLN A 381 -12.72 -34.66 5.45
C GLN A 381 -11.25 -34.22 5.59
N ASN A 382 -10.39 -35.11 6.02
CA ASN A 382 -8.95 -34.83 6.02
C ASN A 382 -8.46 -34.61 4.58
N ILE A 383 -7.70 -33.53 4.36
CA ILE A 383 -7.15 -33.16 3.05
C ILE A 383 -5.67 -32.80 3.15
N THR A 384 -4.97 -32.97 2.03
CA THR A 384 -3.63 -32.41 1.84
C THR A 384 -3.68 -31.36 0.74
N LEU A 385 -3.27 -30.16 1.05
CA LEU A 385 -3.10 -29.07 0.09
C LEU A 385 -1.66 -29.06 -0.38
N VAL A 386 -1.45 -29.07 -1.70
CA VAL A 386 -0.10 -29.06 -2.30
C VAL A 386 0.16 -27.69 -2.88
N ALA A 387 1.31 -27.11 -2.56
CA ALA A 387 1.71 -25.81 -3.12
C ALA A 387 1.94 -25.92 -4.63
N SER A 388 1.34 -24.97 -5.36
CA SER A 388 1.58 -24.78 -6.79
C SER A 388 2.58 -23.66 -7.00
N TRP A 389 3.50 -23.85 -7.93
CA TRP A 389 4.59 -22.93 -8.21
C TRP A 389 4.48 -22.37 -9.63
N ASP A 390 4.64 -21.06 -9.77
CA ASP A 390 4.72 -20.39 -11.04
C ASP A 390 6.17 -20.37 -11.53
N SER A 391 6.50 -21.36 -12.37
CA SER A 391 7.82 -21.51 -13.02
C SER A 391 8.00 -20.58 -14.23
N GLY A 392 7.06 -19.68 -14.48
CA GLY A 392 7.08 -18.88 -15.73
C GLY A 392 6.74 -19.65 -17.00
N THR A 393 6.50 -20.98 -16.89
CA THR A 393 6.13 -21.86 -18.01
C THR A 393 4.77 -22.53 -17.76
N GLN A 394 3.73 -21.73 -17.48
CA GLN A 394 2.42 -22.30 -17.19
C GLN A 394 1.77 -22.90 -18.44
N THR A 395 1.48 -24.21 -18.35
CA THR A 395 0.54 -24.91 -19.22
C THR A 395 -0.69 -25.33 -18.42
N THR A 396 -1.40 -24.40 -17.75
CA THR A 396 -2.74 -24.73 -17.28
C THR A 396 -3.73 -24.38 -18.39
N GLU A 397 -4.54 -25.34 -18.77
CA GLU A 397 -5.63 -25.17 -19.75
C GLU A 397 -6.71 -24.20 -19.22
N TYR A 398 -6.39 -22.92 -19.14
CA TYR A 398 -7.39 -21.89 -19.12
C TYR A 398 -8.05 -21.90 -20.51
N LYS A 399 -9.29 -22.33 -20.61
CA LYS A 399 -10.08 -22.22 -21.83
C LYS A 399 -10.93 -20.97 -21.74
N PRO A 400 -10.56 -19.90 -22.44
CA PRO A 400 -11.39 -18.69 -22.47
C PRO A 400 -12.74 -19.02 -23.11
N LYS A 401 -13.79 -18.28 -22.72
CA LYS A 401 -15.11 -18.38 -23.35
C LYS A 401 -15.14 -17.84 -24.79
N TRP A 402 -14.09 -17.17 -25.22
CA TRP A 402 -13.91 -16.64 -26.58
C TRP A 402 -12.61 -17.18 -27.17
N GLU A 403 -12.50 -17.12 -28.48
CA GLU A 403 -11.32 -17.52 -29.20
C GLU A 403 -10.52 -16.26 -29.56
N PRO A 404 -9.41 -15.95 -28.83
CA PRO A 404 -8.57 -14.79 -29.12
C PRO A 404 -8.06 -14.87 -30.55
N ASN A 405 -7.74 -13.73 -31.16
CA ASN A 405 -7.19 -13.62 -32.50
C ASN A 405 -8.07 -14.19 -33.62
N LYS A 406 -9.27 -14.70 -33.36
CA LYS A 406 -10.19 -15.21 -34.39
C LYS A 406 -10.64 -14.11 -35.32
N GLN A 407 -10.93 -12.94 -34.76
CA GLN A 407 -11.43 -11.75 -35.46
C GLN A 407 -10.41 -11.14 -36.40
N THR A 408 -9.13 -11.40 -36.21
CA THR A 408 -8.04 -10.93 -37.07
C THR A 408 -7.63 -11.95 -38.14
N GLY A 409 -8.27 -13.11 -38.15
CA GLY A 409 -7.95 -14.22 -39.08
C GLY A 409 -6.65 -14.95 -38.70
N GLY A 410 -6.23 -14.89 -37.44
CA GLY A 410 -5.00 -15.53 -36.92
C GLY A 410 -3.75 -14.71 -37.23
N PHE A 411 -3.77 -13.43 -36.89
CA PHE A 411 -2.59 -12.57 -37.03
C PHE A 411 -1.41 -13.12 -36.21
N ASP A 412 -0.22 -13.18 -36.85
CA ASP A 412 1.04 -13.56 -36.23
C ASP A 412 1.95 -12.33 -36.09
N GLY A 413 2.17 -11.89 -34.84
CA GLY A 413 2.98 -10.73 -34.50
C GLY A 413 4.48 -10.97 -34.55
N LYS A 414 4.95 -12.21 -34.78
CA LYS A 414 6.36 -12.61 -34.96
C LYS A 414 7.25 -12.12 -33.80
N GLY A 415 6.73 -12.17 -32.58
CA GLY A 415 7.45 -11.74 -31.38
C GLY A 415 7.50 -10.22 -31.18
N MET A 416 6.63 -9.46 -31.83
CA MET A 416 6.51 -8.01 -31.66
C MET A 416 6.13 -7.66 -30.21
N THR A 417 6.59 -6.51 -29.72
CA THR A 417 6.20 -5.95 -28.43
C THR A 417 5.04 -4.98 -28.59
N VAL A 418 3.97 -5.19 -27.80
CA VAL A 418 2.88 -4.25 -27.60
C VAL A 418 3.08 -3.58 -26.25
N LYS A 419 3.17 -2.26 -26.25
CA LYS A 419 3.40 -1.47 -25.05
C LYS A 419 2.11 -0.83 -24.54
N ILE A 420 1.89 -0.91 -23.22
CA ILE A 420 0.76 -0.28 -22.54
C ILE A 420 1.30 0.77 -21.60
N LEU A 421 1.12 2.04 -21.97
CA LEU A 421 1.52 3.15 -21.09
C LEU A 421 0.49 3.36 -19.99
N CYS A 422 0.92 3.23 -18.73
CA CYS A 422 0.07 3.38 -17.55
C CYS A 422 0.86 3.93 -16.35
N LEU A 423 0.18 4.34 -15.26
CA LEU A 423 0.82 4.70 -13.99
C LEU A 423 -0.20 4.63 -12.84
N PRO A 424 0.18 4.06 -11.70
CA PRO A 424 1.40 3.27 -11.48
C PRO A 424 1.30 1.89 -12.14
N THR A 425 2.41 1.33 -12.61
CA THR A 425 2.44 0.00 -13.24
C THR A 425 1.88 -1.07 -12.32
N ALA A 426 2.17 -0.98 -11.01
CA ALA A 426 1.65 -1.86 -9.97
C ALA A 426 0.10 -1.94 -9.87
N SER A 427 -0.63 -1.00 -10.48
CA SER A 427 -2.10 -1.03 -10.54
C SER A 427 -2.65 -1.71 -11.79
N PHE A 428 -1.82 -1.89 -12.82
CA PHE A 428 -2.24 -2.35 -14.14
C PHE A 428 -1.53 -3.63 -14.58
N ASP A 429 -0.22 -3.74 -14.34
CA ASP A 429 0.59 -4.89 -14.72
C ASP A 429 0.44 -6.04 -13.72
N PRO A 430 -0.23 -7.14 -14.09
CA PRO A 430 -0.36 -8.28 -13.18
C PRO A 430 0.98 -8.98 -12.86
N PHE A 431 2.06 -8.68 -13.59
CA PHE A 431 3.40 -9.20 -13.34
C PHE A 431 4.25 -8.26 -12.48
N ASP A 432 3.79 -7.02 -12.24
CA ASP A 432 4.47 -6.10 -11.32
C ASP A 432 4.46 -6.69 -9.89
N PRO A 433 5.60 -6.70 -9.18
CA PRO A 433 5.67 -7.19 -7.79
C PRO A 433 4.70 -6.49 -6.84
N GLY A 434 4.39 -5.21 -7.10
CA GLY A 434 3.46 -4.39 -6.31
C GLY A 434 1.98 -4.62 -6.63
N TYR A 435 1.65 -5.42 -7.66
CA TYR A 435 0.25 -5.70 -7.99
C TYR A 435 -0.39 -6.62 -6.95
N SER A 436 -1.36 -6.11 -6.21
CA SER A 436 -1.95 -6.77 -5.01
C SER A 436 -3.41 -7.20 -5.18
N SER A 437 -3.99 -7.11 -6.38
CA SER A 437 -5.39 -7.51 -6.62
C SER A 437 -5.57 -9.03 -6.59
N SER A 438 -6.72 -9.48 -6.09
CA SER A 438 -7.09 -10.91 -6.01
C SER A 438 -7.23 -11.59 -7.38
N ASP A 439 -7.37 -10.80 -8.46
CA ASP A 439 -7.45 -11.28 -9.84
C ASP A 439 -6.09 -11.43 -10.53
N LYS A 440 -5.00 -11.15 -9.81
CA LYS A 440 -3.61 -11.17 -10.34
C LYS A 440 -3.32 -12.38 -11.22
N LYS A 441 -3.67 -13.54 -10.71
CA LYS A 441 -3.39 -14.81 -11.37
C LYS A 441 -4.21 -15.00 -12.66
N ILE A 442 -5.51 -14.68 -12.59
CA ILE A 442 -6.40 -14.77 -13.76
C ILE A 442 -5.86 -13.87 -14.86
N LYS A 443 -5.50 -12.63 -14.51
CA LYS A 443 -4.93 -11.66 -15.45
C LYS A 443 -3.58 -12.09 -16.02
N GLN A 444 -2.70 -12.67 -15.20
CA GLN A 444 -1.41 -13.22 -15.68
C GLN A 444 -1.62 -14.34 -16.68
N THR A 445 -2.48 -15.31 -16.35
CA THR A 445 -2.78 -16.43 -17.25
C THR A 445 -3.41 -15.94 -18.54
N HIS A 446 -4.34 -15.00 -18.42
CA HIS A 446 -5.07 -14.43 -19.57
C HIS A 446 -4.11 -13.66 -20.52
N GLN A 447 -3.24 -12.81 -19.96
CA GLN A 447 -2.26 -12.08 -20.77
C GLN A 447 -1.35 -13.03 -21.54
N ARG A 448 -0.82 -14.09 -20.89
CA ARG A 448 0.03 -15.08 -21.56
C ARG A 448 -0.70 -15.81 -22.68
N LEU A 449 -2.00 -16.04 -22.51
CA LEU A 449 -2.81 -16.63 -23.57
C LEU A 449 -2.90 -15.69 -24.77
N VAL A 450 -3.18 -14.41 -24.55
CA VAL A 450 -3.23 -13.40 -25.60
C VAL A 450 -1.85 -13.27 -26.28
N GLU A 451 -0.78 -13.20 -25.51
CA GLU A 451 0.59 -13.17 -26.05
C GLU A 451 0.91 -14.36 -26.94
N LYS A 452 0.51 -15.56 -26.52
CA LYS A 452 0.69 -16.79 -27.30
C LYS A 452 -0.13 -16.81 -28.60
N GLU A 453 -1.40 -16.45 -28.52
CA GLU A 453 -2.31 -16.49 -29.66
C GLU A 453 -1.96 -15.48 -30.76
N TYR A 454 -1.47 -14.30 -30.33
CA TYR A 454 -1.01 -13.26 -31.27
C TYR A 454 0.48 -13.36 -31.58
N ASN A 455 1.25 -14.25 -30.93
CA ASN A 455 2.72 -14.34 -31.00
C ASN A 455 3.38 -12.97 -30.78
N ILE A 456 3.07 -12.34 -29.65
CA ILE A 456 3.55 -11.01 -29.22
C ILE A 456 4.03 -11.06 -27.78
N SER A 457 4.69 -9.99 -27.35
CA SER A 457 4.97 -9.70 -25.94
C SER A 457 4.20 -8.45 -25.52
N ILE A 458 3.55 -8.47 -24.36
CA ILE A 458 2.85 -7.32 -23.79
C ILE A 458 3.68 -6.78 -22.63
N VAL A 459 4.00 -5.49 -22.67
CA VAL A 459 4.82 -4.81 -21.67
C VAL A 459 4.06 -3.58 -21.16
N TYR A 460 3.88 -3.51 -19.84
CA TYR A 460 3.39 -2.28 -19.20
C TYR A 460 4.56 -1.38 -18.89
N GLU A 461 4.48 -0.15 -19.36
CA GLU A 461 5.51 0.86 -19.15
C GLU A 461 4.93 2.04 -18.35
N ALA A 462 5.68 2.54 -17.38
CA ALA A 462 5.36 3.81 -16.76
C ALA A 462 5.57 4.94 -17.77
N TRP A 463 4.76 5.99 -17.65
CA TRP A 463 5.00 7.24 -18.36
C TRP A 463 6.41 7.74 -18.08
N GLY A 464 7.10 8.27 -19.09
CA GLY A 464 8.46 8.81 -18.93
C GLY A 464 8.52 9.95 -17.90
N ASP A 465 9.71 10.25 -17.38
CA ASP A 465 9.94 11.25 -16.33
C ASP A 465 9.35 12.63 -16.66
N SER A 466 9.29 12.99 -17.94
CA SER A 466 8.66 14.23 -18.43
C SER A 466 7.14 14.18 -18.46
N ALA A 467 6.52 13.06 -18.13
CA ALA A 467 5.06 12.83 -18.16
C ALA A 467 4.54 12.37 -16.79
N SER A 468 4.98 13.01 -15.72
CA SER A 468 4.68 12.63 -14.34
C SER A 468 3.20 12.72 -13.97
N TRP A 469 2.41 13.59 -14.62
CA TRP A 469 0.98 13.78 -14.34
C TRP A 469 0.19 14.19 -15.61
N GLY A 470 -1.14 14.34 -15.48
CA GLY A 470 -2.08 14.44 -16.60
C GLY A 470 -1.70 15.35 -17.79
N PRO A 471 -1.47 16.66 -17.61
CA PRO A 471 -1.12 17.58 -18.70
C PRO A 471 0.18 17.21 -19.42
N ASP A 472 1.18 16.76 -18.65
CA ASP A 472 2.48 16.35 -19.21
C ASP A 472 2.31 15.10 -20.08
N ARG A 473 1.42 14.17 -19.68
CA ARG A 473 1.08 12.98 -20.48
C ARG A 473 0.40 13.30 -21.77
N VAL A 474 -0.53 14.28 -21.78
CA VAL A 474 -1.15 14.79 -23.01
C VAL A 474 -0.08 15.36 -23.93
N ALA A 475 0.83 16.18 -23.39
CA ALA A 475 1.94 16.76 -24.16
C ALA A 475 2.88 15.65 -24.70
N TYR A 476 3.18 14.64 -23.88
CA TYR A 476 4.01 13.50 -24.26
C TYR A 476 3.38 12.69 -25.41
N ILE A 477 2.08 12.36 -25.32
CA ILE A 477 1.37 11.67 -26.40
C ILE A 477 1.40 12.52 -27.69
N LYS A 478 1.10 13.81 -27.63
CA LYS A 478 1.11 14.72 -28.79
C LYS A 478 2.50 14.78 -29.47
N ALA A 479 3.56 14.82 -28.66
CA ALA A 479 4.93 14.89 -29.18
C ALA A 479 5.37 13.58 -29.87
N ASN A 480 4.91 12.44 -29.40
CA ASN A 480 5.40 11.13 -29.83
C ASN A 480 4.46 10.36 -30.76
N ALA A 481 3.14 10.63 -30.73
CA ALA A 481 2.14 9.86 -31.48
C ALA A 481 2.42 9.80 -32.98
N LYS A 482 2.84 10.90 -33.61
CA LYS A 482 3.13 10.97 -35.05
C LYS A 482 4.59 10.65 -35.40
N GLY A 483 5.46 10.47 -34.40
CA GLY A 483 6.90 10.26 -34.53
C GLY A 483 7.33 8.91 -34.00
N GLU A 484 7.87 8.87 -32.79
CA GLU A 484 8.50 7.69 -32.16
C GLU A 484 7.53 6.53 -32.02
N PHE A 485 6.29 6.77 -31.57
CA PHE A 485 5.32 5.70 -31.40
C PHE A 485 4.95 5.01 -32.71
N ARG A 486 4.78 5.76 -33.80
CA ARG A 486 4.52 5.21 -35.13
C ARG A 486 5.74 4.52 -35.76
N ALA A 487 6.97 4.94 -35.37
CA ALA A 487 8.18 4.48 -35.98
C ALA A 487 8.66 3.11 -35.46
N ASN A 488 8.49 2.87 -34.15
CA ASN A 488 9.21 1.80 -33.48
C ASN A 488 8.32 0.72 -32.87
N ASP A 489 7.21 1.09 -32.21
CA ASP A 489 6.40 0.18 -31.39
C ASP A 489 4.91 0.39 -31.60
N VAL A 490 4.14 -0.52 -31.02
CA VAL A 490 2.67 -0.42 -30.94
C VAL A 490 2.28 -0.01 -29.54
N TYR A 491 1.49 1.05 -29.45
CA TYR A 491 1.11 1.62 -28.17
C TYR A 491 -0.40 1.60 -27.92
N ILE A 492 -0.75 1.08 -26.74
CA ILE A 492 -2.04 1.28 -26.10
C ILE A 492 -1.77 2.23 -24.93
N VAL A 493 -2.62 3.20 -24.72
CA VAL A 493 -2.46 4.19 -23.64
C VAL A 493 -3.61 4.12 -22.67
N ASN A 494 -3.31 4.05 -21.39
CA ASN A 494 -4.30 4.26 -20.34
C ASN A 494 -4.39 5.76 -20.03
N ILE A 495 -5.51 6.37 -20.36
CA ILE A 495 -5.74 7.81 -20.26
C ILE A 495 -7.07 8.11 -19.57
N THR A 496 -7.33 9.36 -19.26
CA THR A 496 -8.65 9.79 -18.81
C THR A 496 -9.48 10.35 -19.96
N SER A 497 -10.78 10.17 -19.91
CA SER A 497 -11.72 10.62 -20.96
C SER A 497 -11.60 12.12 -21.26
N SER A 498 -11.28 12.95 -20.28
CA SER A 498 -11.10 14.40 -20.46
C SER A 498 -9.94 14.78 -21.39
N TRP A 499 -9.01 13.89 -21.68
CA TRP A 499 -7.89 14.14 -22.61
C TRP A 499 -8.24 13.83 -24.07
N ILE A 500 -9.23 12.99 -24.28
CA ILE A 500 -9.59 12.50 -25.63
C ILE A 500 -9.87 13.62 -26.62
N PRO A 501 -10.68 14.66 -26.30
CA PRO A 501 -10.95 15.74 -27.27
C PRO A 501 -9.69 16.43 -27.79
N THR A 502 -8.72 16.67 -26.91
CA THR A 502 -7.44 17.27 -27.30
C THR A 502 -6.61 16.34 -28.17
N LEU A 503 -6.53 15.06 -27.81
CA LEU A 503 -5.75 14.05 -28.53
C LEU A 503 -6.36 13.69 -29.89
N VAL A 504 -7.69 13.69 -30.01
CA VAL A 504 -8.41 13.46 -31.27
C VAL A 504 -8.20 14.65 -32.22
N LYS A 505 -8.30 15.87 -31.73
CA LYS A 505 -8.02 17.08 -32.52
C LYS A 505 -6.61 17.08 -33.14
N GLU A 506 -5.66 16.50 -32.42
CA GLU A 506 -4.26 16.36 -32.86
C GLU A 506 -4.00 15.07 -33.65
N GLU A 507 -5.04 14.32 -33.98
CA GLU A 507 -4.98 13.04 -34.72
C GLU A 507 -4.00 12.03 -34.07
N CYS A 508 -4.04 11.92 -32.74
CA CYS A 508 -3.18 11.01 -31.96
C CYS A 508 -3.83 9.65 -31.72
N LEU A 509 -5.17 9.60 -31.70
CA LEU A 509 -5.94 8.39 -31.32
C LEU A 509 -6.69 7.81 -32.52
N ALA A 510 -6.75 6.49 -32.57
CA ALA A 510 -7.56 5.76 -33.54
C ALA A 510 -9.06 5.83 -33.17
N GLU A 511 -9.92 6.01 -34.18
CA GLU A 511 -11.36 5.86 -34.04
C GLU A 511 -11.69 4.36 -33.87
N LEU A 512 -12.36 4.02 -32.77
CA LEU A 512 -12.67 2.63 -32.43
C LEU A 512 -14.06 2.22 -32.93
N TYR A 513 -15.03 3.13 -32.89
CA TYR A 513 -16.42 2.87 -33.26
C TYR A 513 -17.14 4.16 -33.65
N ASP A 514 -18.20 4.04 -34.47
CA ASP A 514 -19.11 5.13 -34.82
C ASP A 514 -20.54 4.70 -34.51
N THR A 515 -21.12 5.29 -33.47
CA THR A 515 -22.48 4.96 -33.01
C THR A 515 -23.60 5.42 -33.98
N ASP A 516 -23.33 6.41 -34.82
CA ASP A 516 -24.30 6.94 -35.75
C ASP A 516 -24.42 6.05 -37.00
N THR A 517 -23.34 5.37 -37.34
CA THR A 517 -23.28 4.50 -38.54
C THR A 517 -23.15 3.02 -38.21
N ASP A 518 -23.01 2.65 -36.96
CA ASP A 518 -22.74 1.28 -36.50
C ASP A 518 -21.54 0.64 -37.27
N THR A 519 -20.53 1.44 -37.51
CA THR A 519 -19.32 1.04 -38.22
C THR A 519 -18.06 1.31 -37.37
N GLY A 520 -16.91 0.96 -37.93
CA GLY A 520 -15.61 1.18 -37.29
C GLY A 520 -14.94 -0.13 -36.84
N ILE A 521 -13.85 0.02 -36.10
CA ILE A 521 -12.99 -1.10 -35.71
C ILE A 521 -13.77 -2.18 -34.92
N PHE A 522 -14.70 -1.80 -34.05
CA PHE A 522 -15.49 -2.77 -33.29
C PHE A 522 -16.26 -3.72 -34.20
N THR A 523 -16.97 -3.18 -35.20
CA THR A 523 -17.75 -4.04 -36.15
C THR A 523 -16.82 -4.81 -37.07
N GLU A 524 -15.74 -4.23 -37.54
CA GLU A 524 -14.77 -4.92 -38.39
C GLU A 524 -14.11 -6.13 -37.72
N VAL A 525 -13.90 -6.10 -36.39
CA VAL A 525 -13.38 -7.25 -35.64
C VAL A 525 -14.47 -8.18 -35.13
N GLY A 526 -15.73 -7.93 -35.47
CA GLY A 526 -16.87 -8.82 -35.10
C GLY A 526 -17.42 -8.61 -33.69
N TYR A 527 -17.01 -7.57 -32.99
CA TYR A 527 -17.51 -7.24 -31.67
C TYR A 527 -18.81 -6.41 -31.75
N GLN A 528 -19.85 -7.00 -32.33
CA GLN A 528 -21.13 -6.33 -32.57
C GLN A 528 -21.90 -5.95 -31.31
N GLU A 529 -21.49 -6.45 -30.14
CA GLU A 529 -22.26 -6.31 -28.91
C GLU A 529 -21.65 -5.33 -27.92
N VAL A 530 -20.76 -4.43 -28.35
CA VAL A 530 -20.22 -3.39 -27.49
C VAL A 530 -21.31 -2.50 -26.88
N SER A 531 -22.50 -2.48 -27.48
CA SER A 531 -23.63 -1.67 -27.03
C SER A 531 -24.64 -2.35 -26.10
N LYS A 532 -24.55 -3.64 -25.79
CA LYS A 532 -25.64 -4.38 -25.13
C LYS A 532 -25.30 -5.20 -23.87
N GLY A 533 -24.10 -5.24 -23.38
CA GLY A 533 -23.72 -5.95 -22.15
C GLY A 533 -23.18 -5.06 -21.04
N VAL A 534 -23.03 -5.59 -19.85
CA VAL A 534 -22.65 -4.87 -18.62
C VAL A 534 -21.30 -4.14 -18.78
N TYR A 535 -20.33 -4.72 -19.49
CA TYR A 535 -19.04 -4.09 -19.83
C TYR A 535 -19.16 -2.93 -20.82
N GLN A 536 -20.29 -2.81 -21.48
CA GLN A 536 -20.54 -1.94 -22.61
C GLN A 536 -21.25 -0.66 -22.18
N ALA A 537 -21.99 -0.68 -21.07
CA ALA A 537 -22.66 0.50 -20.56
C ALA A 537 -21.64 1.62 -20.23
N GLY A 538 -20.52 1.28 -19.59
CA GLY A 538 -19.46 2.22 -19.30
C GLY A 538 -18.76 2.75 -20.56
N THR A 539 -18.46 1.88 -21.50
CA THR A 539 -17.88 2.26 -22.80
C THR A 539 -18.84 3.10 -23.62
N TYR A 540 -20.12 2.76 -23.61
CA TYR A 540 -21.15 3.49 -24.37
C TYR A 540 -21.43 4.86 -23.78
N GLN A 541 -21.59 4.97 -22.46
CA GLN A 541 -21.78 6.26 -21.79
C GLN A 541 -20.59 7.18 -21.97
N GLN A 542 -19.37 6.63 -21.95
CA GLN A 542 -18.16 7.37 -22.24
C GLN A 542 -18.05 7.75 -23.72
N ALA A 543 -18.41 6.83 -24.59
CA ALA A 543 -18.47 7.09 -26.02
C ALA A 543 -19.40 8.25 -26.32
N GLU A 544 -20.58 8.25 -25.74
CA GLU A 544 -21.53 9.34 -25.88
C GLU A 544 -20.97 10.67 -25.34
N ALA A 545 -20.33 10.64 -24.17
CA ALA A 545 -19.68 11.82 -23.59
C ALA A 545 -18.49 12.34 -24.44
N VAL A 546 -17.68 11.43 -24.99
CA VAL A 546 -16.54 11.77 -25.86
C VAL A 546 -17.01 12.23 -27.24
N ASN A 547 -17.99 11.59 -27.81
CA ASN A 547 -18.60 11.99 -29.07
C ASN A 547 -19.10 13.41 -29.01
N GLN A 548 -19.78 13.69 -27.94
CA GLN A 548 -20.27 15.01 -27.66
C GLN A 548 -19.11 16.02 -27.44
N ALA A 549 -18.05 15.60 -26.78
CA ALA A 549 -16.88 16.45 -26.52
C ALA A 549 -15.99 16.69 -27.76
N THR A 550 -16.04 15.86 -28.78
CA THR A 550 -15.21 16.03 -29.99
C THR A 550 -15.94 16.71 -31.15
N GLY A 551 -17.26 16.96 -31.04
CA GLY A 551 -18.08 17.44 -32.15
C GLY A 551 -18.24 16.43 -33.28
N SER A 552 -17.72 15.24 -33.12
CA SER A 552 -17.87 14.10 -34.03
C SER A 552 -19.02 13.30 -33.51
N SER A 553 -20.22 13.52 -34.04
CA SER A 553 -21.35 12.69 -33.62
C SER A 553 -21.03 11.23 -33.89
N GLY A 554 -21.23 10.38 -32.88
CA GLY A 554 -21.11 8.95 -32.99
C GLY A 554 -19.72 8.31 -32.79
N LYS A 555 -18.62 9.05 -32.78
CA LYS A 555 -17.27 8.47 -32.78
C LYS A 555 -16.70 8.17 -31.41
N VAL A 556 -16.17 6.96 -31.21
CA VAL A 556 -15.61 6.46 -29.96
C VAL A 556 -14.11 6.25 -30.09
N TYR A 557 -13.33 6.80 -29.14
CA TYR A 557 -11.88 6.74 -29.14
C TYR A 557 -11.28 6.08 -27.90
N GLY A 558 -12.10 5.70 -26.93
CA GLY A 558 -11.66 5.08 -25.68
C GLY A 558 -12.50 3.85 -25.33
N TYR A 559 -11.85 2.81 -24.81
CA TYR A 559 -12.47 1.62 -24.26
C TYR A 559 -12.43 1.66 -22.74
N VAL A 560 -13.59 1.54 -22.10
CA VAL A 560 -13.72 1.49 -20.65
C VAL A 560 -14.00 0.04 -20.23
N GLN A 561 -13.17 -0.45 -19.32
CA GLN A 561 -13.38 -1.76 -18.73
C GLN A 561 -14.36 -1.66 -17.55
N GLY A 562 -15.50 -2.33 -17.63
CA GLY A 562 -16.52 -2.37 -16.58
C GLY A 562 -17.48 -1.17 -16.57
N ASN A 563 -18.25 -1.07 -15.50
CA ASN A 563 -19.25 -0.01 -15.32
C ASN A 563 -18.63 1.29 -14.82
N ILE A 564 -19.26 2.41 -15.17
CA ILE A 564 -18.96 3.70 -14.57
C ILE A 564 -19.62 3.74 -13.20
N HIS A 565 -18.83 4.14 -12.20
CA HIS A 565 -19.28 4.28 -10.83
C HIS A 565 -19.28 5.74 -10.42
N PRO A 566 -20.12 6.16 -9.45
CA PRO A 566 -20.07 7.50 -8.88
C PRO A 566 -18.66 7.76 -8.35
N ASP A 567 -18.11 8.93 -8.65
CA ASP A 567 -16.69 9.22 -8.43
C ASP A 567 -16.42 10.21 -7.30
N HIS A 568 -17.37 11.10 -6.98
CA HIS A 568 -17.16 12.17 -6.01
C HIS A 568 -17.80 11.85 -4.65
N PHE A 569 -16.97 11.79 -3.61
CA PHE A 569 -17.38 11.53 -2.24
C PHE A 569 -16.65 12.46 -1.26
N MET A 570 -17.16 12.48 -0.03
CA MET A 570 -16.46 13.04 1.12
C MET A 570 -15.87 11.88 1.95
N TYR A 571 -14.56 11.90 2.12
CA TYR A 571 -13.88 10.99 3.05
C TYR A 571 -13.69 11.66 4.39
N PHE A 572 -13.72 10.89 5.46
CA PHE A 572 -13.52 11.44 6.79
C PHE A 572 -12.65 10.56 7.68
N ASN A 573 -11.99 11.21 8.63
CA ASN A 573 -11.24 10.55 9.69
C ASN A 573 -12.22 10.03 10.74
N GLU A 574 -12.48 8.73 10.72
CA GLU A 574 -13.45 8.09 11.60
C GLU A 574 -13.08 8.24 13.08
N ASN A 575 -11.79 8.23 13.40
CA ASN A 575 -11.33 8.41 14.79
C ASN A 575 -11.72 9.80 15.32
N LEU A 576 -11.48 10.87 14.55
CA LEU A 576 -11.85 12.22 14.97
C LEU A 576 -13.38 12.39 15.12
N ILE A 577 -14.16 11.74 14.26
CA ILE A 577 -15.62 11.73 14.37
C ILE A 577 -16.05 11.01 15.65
N SER A 578 -15.57 9.80 15.88
CA SER A 578 -15.88 9.00 17.07
C SER A 578 -15.48 9.72 18.36
N GLU A 579 -14.25 10.26 18.40
CA GLU A 579 -13.76 11.02 19.57
C GLU A 579 -14.60 12.27 19.87
N SER A 580 -15.19 12.91 18.85
CA SER A 580 -16.03 14.09 19.02
C SER A 580 -17.39 13.77 19.65
N GLY A 581 -17.79 12.50 19.69
CA GLY A 581 -19.12 12.07 20.14
C GLY A 581 -20.25 12.41 19.15
N LEU A 582 -19.93 12.91 17.96
CA LEU A 582 -20.91 13.15 16.89
C LEU A 582 -21.26 11.85 16.19
N GLU A 583 -22.51 11.76 15.75
CA GLU A 583 -23.00 10.60 14.99
C GLU A 583 -22.24 10.44 13.68
N ASN A 584 -22.01 9.18 13.25
CA ASN A 584 -21.28 8.89 12.01
C ASN A 584 -22.03 9.46 10.79
N PRO A 585 -21.37 10.23 9.90
CA PRO A 585 -22.01 10.81 8.71
C PRO A 585 -22.69 9.80 7.79
N ALA A 586 -22.15 8.59 7.67
CA ALA A 586 -22.75 7.52 6.87
C ALA A 586 -24.05 6.95 7.50
N GLU A 587 -24.14 6.95 8.81
CA GLU A 587 -25.38 6.60 9.51
C GLU A 587 -26.45 7.67 9.30
N LEU A 588 -26.06 8.97 9.39
CA LEU A 588 -26.96 10.08 9.07
C LEU A 588 -27.44 10.03 7.61
N TRP A 589 -26.59 9.57 6.68
CA TRP A 589 -26.97 9.35 5.28
C TRP A 589 -28.16 8.37 5.19
N PHE A 590 -28.03 7.18 5.76
CA PHE A 590 -29.09 6.17 5.70
C PHE A 590 -30.36 6.54 6.48
N LYS A 591 -30.26 7.47 7.43
CA LYS A 591 -31.42 8.06 8.12
C LYS A 591 -32.10 9.18 7.33
N GLY A 592 -31.58 9.55 6.15
CA GLY A 592 -32.08 10.67 5.36
C GLY A 592 -31.77 12.05 5.96
N GLU A 593 -30.88 12.11 6.95
CA GLU A 593 -30.59 13.32 7.72
C GLU A 593 -29.32 14.06 7.24
N TRP A 594 -28.53 13.49 6.33
CA TRP A 594 -27.29 14.08 5.84
C TRP A 594 -27.56 15.16 4.78
N THR A 595 -28.06 16.30 5.21
CA THR A 595 -28.40 17.49 4.41
C THR A 595 -27.36 18.59 4.54
N TRP A 596 -27.39 19.62 3.68
CA TRP A 596 -26.48 20.79 3.77
C TRP A 596 -26.62 21.52 5.10
N SER A 597 -27.83 21.75 5.61
CA SER A 597 -28.02 22.36 6.94
C SER A 597 -27.40 21.50 8.05
N LYS A 598 -27.56 20.19 7.97
CA LYS A 598 -26.95 19.26 8.93
C LYS A 598 -25.43 19.29 8.85
N PHE A 599 -24.87 19.30 7.64
CA PHE A 599 -23.42 19.36 7.43
C PHE A 599 -22.81 20.65 7.98
N GLU A 600 -23.45 21.81 7.76
CA GLU A 600 -22.99 23.09 8.30
C GLU A 600 -23.02 23.11 9.84
N GLU A 601 -24.09 22.58 10.45
CA GLU A 601 -24.18 22.41 11.90
C GLU A 601 -23.11 21.46 12.42
N TYR A 602 -22.98 20.31 11.78
CA TYR A 602 -22.03 19.25 12.11
C TYR A 602 -20.59 19.76 12.09
N THR A 603 -20.20 20.47 11.04
CA THR A 603 -18.82 21.01 10.92
C THR A 603 -18.52 22.06 12.00
N LYS A 604 -19.51 22.86 12.41
CA LYS A 604 -19.37 23.80 13.53
C LYS A 604 -19.16 23.08 14.86
N GLN A 605 -20.00 22.08 15.16
CA GLN A 605 -19.88 21.26 16.38
C GLN A 605 -18.53 20.53 16.42
N LEU A 606 -18.15 19.90 15.29
CA LEU A 606 -16.89 19.21 15.14
C LEU A 606 -15.70 20.16 15.34
N GLN A 607 -15.72 21.35 14.74
CA GLN A 607 -14.64 22.33 14.91
C GLN A 607 -14.52 22.80 16.35
N ASN A 608 -15.64 22.95 17.07
CA ASN A 608 -15.60 23.30 18.50
C ASN A 608 -14.87 22.21 19.32
N TYR A 609 -15.14 20.94 19.04
CA TYR A 609 -14.40 19.84 19.65
C TYR A 609 -12.92 19.89 19.28
N LEU A 610 -12.59 20.05 18.00
CA LEU A 610 -11.23 20.08 17.48
C LEU A 610 -10.42 21.29 18.00
N ASN A 611 -11.06 22.41 18.29
CA ASN A 611 -10.42 23.55 18.96
C ASN A 611 -9.92 23.18 20.36
N GLY A 612 -10.67 22.35 21.09
CA GLY A 612 -10.25 21.81 22.39
C GLY A 612 -9.06 20.84 22.30
N LYS A 613 -8.94 20.14 21.19
CA LYS A 613 -7.81 19.22 20.88
C LYS A 613 -6.57 19.97 20.34
N SER A 614 -6.75 21.16 19.78
CA SER A 614 -5.67 21.96 19.19
C SER A 614 -4.77 22.60 20.24
N THR A 615 -3.46 22.68 19.96
CA THR A 615 -2.43 23.39 20.75
C THR A 615 -1.87 24.56 19.96
N ASP A 616 -0.92 25.33 20.52
CA ASP A 616 -0.25 26.42 19.81
C ASP A 616 0.57 25.90 18.61
N THR A 617 1.12 24.69 18.72
CA THR A 617 1.98 24.08 17.70
C THR A 617 1.25 23.07 16.81
N GLU A 618 0.06 22.60 17.21
CA GLU A 618 -0.69 21.58 16.50
C GLU A 618 -2.15 21.98 16.36
N LYS A 619 -2.61 22.16 15.13
CA LYS A 619 -3.97 22.60 14.83
C LYS A 619 -4.75 21.47 14.14
N TYR A 620 -6.01 21.33 14.54
CA TYR A 620 -6.99 20.42 13.96
C TYR A 620 -8.12 21.19 13.31
N TYR A 621 -8.58 20.71 12.15
CA TYR A 621 -9.62 21.37 11.36
C TYR A 621 -10.71 20.38 10.97
N ALA A 622 -11.94 20.86 10.89
CA ALA A 622 -13.05 20.05 10.39
C ALA A 622 -12.90 19.74 8.88
N LEU A 623 -12.36 20.68 8.11
CA LEU A 623 -12.36 20.62 6.65
C LEU A 623 -10.98 20.91 6.03
N ALA A 624 -10.59 20.08 5.04
CA ALA A 624 -9.57 20.39 4.05
C ALA A 624 -10.05 19.87 2.69
N LEU A 625 -10.63 20.76 1.88
CA LEU A 625 -11.37 20.41 0.68
C LEU A 625 -10.74 21.09 -0.53
N GLY A 626 -10.50 20.35 -1.60
CA GLY A 626 -10.16 20.94 -2.91
C GLY A 626 -11.37 21.67 -3.47
N TYR A 627 -11.21 22.94 -3.73
CA TYR A 627 -12.33 23.83 -4.08
C TYR A 627 -13.11 23.38 -5.32
N PRO A 628 -12.46 23.00 -6.44
CA PRO A 628 -13.20 22.64 -7.63
C PRO A 628 -14.05 21.38 -7.45
N GLU A 629 -13.44 20.30 -6.96
CA GLU A 629 -14.09 19.02 -6.79
C GLU A 629 -15.21 19.11 -5.75
N PHE A 630 -14.96 19.85 -4.65
CA PHE A 630 -15.97 20.07 -3.63
C PHE A 630 -17.14 20.89 -4.17
N TRP A 631 -16.88 21.91 -5.00
CA TRP A 631 -17.92 22.71 -5.64
C TRP A 631 -18.73 21.89 -6.65
N ILE A 632 -18.07 21.11 -7.51
CA ILE A 632 -18.73 20.19 -8.45
C ILE A 632 -19.65 19.22 -7.70
N GLY A 633 -19.14 18.54 -6.70
CA GLY A 633 -19.91 17.60 -5.88
C GLY A 633 -21.08 18.27 -5.16
N SER A 634 -20.89 19.49 -4.62
CA SER A 634 -21.94 20.23 -3.92
C SER A 634 -23.04 20.73 -4.85
N CYS A 635 -22.71 21.12 -6.07
CA CYS A 635 -23.70 21.48 -7.10
C CYS A 635 -24.52 20.25 -7.50
N ALA A 636 -23.86 19.13 -7.78
CA ALA A 636 -24.50 17.89 -8.16
C ALA A 636 -25.43 17.36 -7.08
N SER A 637 -24.98 17.33 -5.82
CA SER A 637 -25.77 16.81 -4.69
C SER A 637 -27.03 17.62 -4.37
N THR A 638 -27.13 18.83 -4.93
CA THR A 638 -28.34 19.67 -4.87
C THR A 638 -29.08 19.73 -6.21
N GLY A 639 -28.86 18.77 -7.09
CA GLY A 639 -29.56 18.65 -8.37
C GLY A 639 -29.11 19.61 -9.47
N ASN A 640 -27.96 20.31 -9.28
CA ASN A 640 -27.51 21.37 -10.19
C ASN A 640 -26.17 21.01 -10.84
N GLY A 641 -26.18 20.25 -11.93
CA GLY A 641 -24.99 20.06 -12.76
C GLY A 641 -24.49 21.40 -13.32
N ILE A 642 -23.18 21.58 -13.46
CA ILE A 642 -22.52 22.80 -13.92
C ILE A 642 -22.47 22.84 -15.44
N ALA A 643 -22.04 21.75 -16.06
CA ALA A 643 -21.99 21.59 -17.50
C ALA A 643 -22.54 20.21 -17.87
N THR A 644 -23.82 20.17 -18.24
CA THR A 644 -24.54 18.94 -18.54
C THR A 644 -24.96 18.89 -19.98
N VAL A 645 -25.18 17.68 -20.48
CA VAL A 645 -25.54 17.43 -21.87
C VAL A 645 -26.69 16.44 -21.96
N ASN A 646 -27.53 16.64 -22.99
CA ASN A 646 -28.60 15.73 -23.38
C ASN A 646 -28.68 15.74 -24.90
N GLY A 647 -28.15 14.70 -25.53
CA GLY A 647 -27.93 14.68 -26.98
C GLY A 647 -27.06 15.88 -27.43
N LYS A 648 -27.47 16.61 -28.46
CA LYS A 648 -26.77 17.83 -28.94
C LYS A 648 -27.04 19.08 -28.10
N ALA A 649 -27.98 19.02 -27.16
CA ALA A 649 -28.29 20.14 -26.29
C ALA A 649 -27.35 20.16 -25.08
N GLY A 650 -26.61 21.26 -24.92
CA GLY A 650 -25.75 21.50 -23.78
C GLY A 650 -26.34 22.57 -22.85
N ARG A 651 -26.17 22.38 -21.55
CA ARG A 651 -26.54 23.33 -20.52
C ARG A 651 -25.31 23.72 -19.70
N LEU A 652 -24.97 25.01 -19.77
CA LEU A 652 -23.85 25.59 -19.01
C LEU A 652 -24.38 26.53 -17.92
N ASN A 653 -24.41 26.03 -16.69
CA ASN A 653 -25.07 26.66 -15.54
C ASN A 653 -24.15 27.59 -14.70
N LEU A 654 -22.99 28.01 -15.19
CA LEU A 654 -22.05 28.87 -14.45
C LEU A 654 -22.68 30.17 -13.91
N LYS A 655 -23.77 30.66 -14.53
CA LYS A 655 -24.52 31.86 -14.09
C LYS A 655 -25.79 31.50 -13.31
N SER A 656 -26.13 30.23 -13.15
CA SER A 656 -27.30 29.82 -12.40
C SER A 656 -27.20 30.25 -10.93
N PRO A 657 -28.27 30.82 -10.35
CA PRO A 657 -28.28 31.23 -8.95
C PRO A 657 -27.84 30.11 -8.00
N ASN A 658 -28.31 28.89 -8.21
CA ASN A 658 -27.99 27.74 -7.37
C ASN A 658 -26.51 27.37 -7.44
N VAL A 659 -25.90 27.41 -8.63
CA VAL A 659 -24.46 27.09 -8.81
C VAL A 659 -23.59 28.19 -8.18
N VAL A 660 -24.00 29.46 -8.31
CA VAL A 660 -23.32 30.60 -7.67
C VAL A 660 -23.46 30.53 -6.14
N GLU A 661 -24.65 30.16 -5.65
CA GLU A 661 -24.93 30.01 -4.21
C GLU A 661 -24.05 28.91 -3.58
N ARG A 662 -23.88 27.78 -4.25
CA ARG A 662 -23.01 26.72 -3.73
C ARG A 662 -21.56 27.18 -3.61
N LEU A 663 -21.06 27.96 -4.55
CA LEU A 663 -19.71 28.51 -4.47
C LEU A 663 -19.60 29.56 -3.32
N SER A 664 -20.63 30.37 -3.10
CA SER A 664 -20.69 31.30 -1.97
C SER A 664 -20.78 30.58 -0.61
N ALA A 665 -21.47 29.43 -0.54
CA ALA A 665 -21.52 28.60 0.67
C ALA A 665 -20.13 28.03 1.00
N ILE A 666 -19.37 27.59 -0.01
CA ILE A 666 -17.98 27.15 0.17
C ILE A 666 -17.11 28.28 0.70
N GLN A 667 -17.25 29.49 0.15
CA GLN A 667 -16.56 30.68 0.66
C GLN A 667 -16.85 30.90 2.17
N SER A 668 -18.11 30.76 2.58
CA SER A 668 -18.51 30.86 3.98
C SER A 668 -17.88 29.80 4.86
N LEU A 669 -17.82 28.54 4.40
CA LEU A 669 -17.15 27.43 5.10
C LEU A 669 -15.63 27.69 5.24
N VAL A 670 -14.98 28.15 4.19
CA VAL A 670 -13.53 28.48 4.21
C VAL A 670 -13.24 29.63 5.18
N GLN A 671 -14.16 30.59 5.32
CA GLN A 671 -14.02 31.74 6.22
C GLN A 671 -14.39 31.44 7.67
N SER A 672 -15.15 30.38 7.95
CA SER A 672 -15.69 30.06 9.26
C SER A 672 -14.65 29.67 10.32
N GLY A 673 -13.38 29.45 9.95
CA GLY A 673 -12.34 28.91 10.82
C GLY A 673 -12.31 27.39 10.91
N SER A 674 -13.27 26.71 10.29
CA SER A 674 -13.33 25.23 10.22
C SER A 674 -12.44 24.61 9.14
N TYR A 675 -11.81 25.45 8.33
CA TYR A 675 -11.02 25.06 7.15
C TYR A 675 -9.52 25.27 7.37
N ASP A 676 -8.72 24.29 6.99
CA ASP A 676 -7.25 24.40 7.00
C ASP A 676 -6.77 25.30 5.85
N LYS A 677 -6.47 26.55 6.16
CA LYS A 677 -5.95 27.55 5.21
C LYS A 677 -4.43 27.47 5.00
N SER A 678 -3.73 26.65 5.76
CA SER A 678 -2.25 26.54 5.71
C SER A 678 -1.77 25.87 4.42
N ARG A 679 -2.65 25.13 3.77
CA ARG A 679 -2.38 24.42 2.52
C ARG A 679 -3.12 25.10 1.38
N GLY A 680 -2.41 25.33 0.28
CA GLY A 680 -3.03 25.87 -0.94
C GLY A 680 -4.02 24.87 -1.56
N VAL A 681 -4.74 25.33 -2.60
CA VAL A 681 -5.77 24.55 -3.31
C VAL A 681 -5.30 23.16 -3.78
N ALA A 682 -3.99 23.00 -3.98
CA ALA A 682 -3.42 21.77 -4.58
C ALA A 682 -2.97 20.69 -3.59
N ASP A 683 -2.82 21.00 -2.30
CA ASP A 683 -2.21 20.04 -1.34
C ASP A 683 -3.04 19.85 -0.06
N VAL A 684 -4.34 19.70 -0.22
CA VAL A 684 -5.25 19.42 0.91
C VAL A 684 -5.12 17.99 1.44
N ALA A 685 -4.63 17.07 0.60
CA ALA A 685 -4.44 15.67 0.98
C ALA A 685 -3.39 15.50 2.09
N ALA A 686 -2.35 16.33 2.13
CA ALA A 686 -1.30 16.22 3.14
C ALA A 686 -1.79 16.49 4.57
N SER A 687 -2.73 17.43 4.77
CA SER A 687 -3.33 17.68 6.10
C SER A 687 -4.20 16.51 6.56
N PHE A 688 -4.92 15.90 5.61
CA PHE A 688 -5.74 14.72 5.89
C PHE A 688 -4.86 13.51 6.22
N ALA A 689 -3.78 13.29 5.46
CA ALA A 689 -2.80 12.22 5.72
C ALA A 689 -2.16 12.30 7.11
N GLN A 690 -2.01 13.50 7.67
CA GLN A 690 -1.50 13.70 9.03
C GLN A 690 -2.52 13.38 10.14
N GLY A 691 -3.75 12.99 9.79
CA GLY A 691 -4.81 12.73 10.76
C GLY A 691 -5.36 13.96 11.48
N LYS A 692 -5.02 15.17 11.02
CA LYS A 692 -5.37 16.45 11.67
C LYS A 692 -6.61 17.14 11.09
N VAL A 693 -7.17 16.57 10.06
CA VAL A 693 -8.37 17.07 9.38
C VAL A 693 -9.44 16.01 9.40
N ALA A 694 -10.67 16.41 9.70
CA ALA A 694 -11.76 15.46 9.81
C ALA A 694 -12.38 15.10 8.45
N PHE A 695 -12.63 16.05 7.57
CA PHE A 695 -13.22 15.79 6.24
C PHE A 695 -12.31 16.20 5.09
N HIS A 696 -12.20 15.31 4.11
CA HIS A 696 -11.53 15.53 2.83
C HIS A 696 -12.48 15.14 1.68
N HIS A 697 -12.53 15.95 0.60
CA HIS A 697 -13.18 15.51 -0.63
C HIS A 697 -12.30 14.49 -1.36
N GLY A 698 -12.86 13.70 -2.22
CA GLY A 698 -12.04 12.86 -3.07
C GLY A 698 -12.82 12.06 -4.10
N ASN A 699 -12.09 11.71 -5.13
CA ASN A 699 -12.56 10.82 -6.17
C ASN A 699 -12.40 9.36 -5.73
N LEU A 700 -13.19 8.47 -6.28
CA LEU A 700 -13.14 7.05 -5.93
C LEU A 700 -11.76 6.41 -6.21
N TRP A 701 -11.02 6.92 -7.21
CA TRP A 701 -9.67 6.45 -7.51
C TRP A 701 -8.68 6.68 -6.36
N PHE A 702 -8.93 7.60 -5.44
CA PHE A 702 -8.10 7.81 -4.24
C PHE A 702 -7.95 6.53 -3.42
N LEU A 703 -8.99 5.68 -3.40
CA LEU A 703 -8.95 4.38 -2.73
C LEU A 703 -7.97 3.38 -3.37
N LYS A 704 -7.50 3.66 -4.59
CA LYS A 704 -6.54 2.82 -5.33
C LYS A 704 -5.11 3.32 -5.21
N ASP A 705 -4.92 4.54 -4.72
CA ASP A 705 -3.62 5.25 -4.72
C ASP A 705 -3.06 5.38 -3.30
N PRO A 706 -2.03 4.59 -2.91
CA PRO A 706 -1.41 4.69 -1.59
C PRO A 706 -0.78 6.05 -1.29
N SER A 707 -0.50 6.87 -2.31
CA SER A 707 -0.03 8.24 -2.11
C SER A 707 -1.13 9.19 -1.61
N ARG A 708 -2.40 8.78 -1.75
CA ARG A 708 -3.60 9.50 -1.31
C ARG A 708 -4.15 8.92 -0.02
N PHE A 709 -4.35 7.61 0.02
CA PHE A 709 -4.85 6.88 1.18
C PHE A 709 -3.90 5.73 1.49
N ASP A 710 -2.97 5.98 2.41
CA ASP A 710 -1.98 5.02 2.84
C ASP A 710 -2.63 4.00 3.81
N PRO A 711 -2.62 2.71 3.50
CA PRO A 711 -3.18 1.68 4.38
C PRO A 711 -2.43 1.55 5.72
N THR A 712 -1.26 2.19 5.86
CA THR A 712 -0.48 2.18 7.11
C THR A 712 -0.88 3.30 8.07
N TRP A 713 -1.84 4.16 7.72
CA TRP A 713 -2.31 5.19 8.66
C TRP A 713 -2.88 4.57 9.94
N THR A 714 -2.57 5.21 11.06
CA THR A 714 -3.01 4.77 12.39
C THR A 714 -4.50 5.05 12.66
N TRP A 715 -5.17 5.77 11.77
CA TRP A 715 -6.58 6.14 11.85
C TRP A 715 -7.36 5.58 10.65
N LYS A 716 -8.67 5.44 10.83
CA LYS A 716 -9.55 4.80 9.84
C LYS A 716 -10.27 5.81 8.97
N ILE A 717 -10.44 5.46 7.69
CA ILE A 717 -11.17 6.26 6.72
C ILE A 717 -12.64 5.84 6.71
N GLY A 718 -13.53 6.82 6.87
CA GLY A 718 -14.93 6.70 6.53
C GLY A 718 -15.25 7.37 5.20
N CYS A 719 -16.39 7.06 4.61
CA CYS A 719 -16.88 7.62 3.36
C CYS A 719 -18.37 7.94 3.45
N VAL A 720 -18.75 9.09 2.89
CA VAL A 720 -20.15 9.52 2.78
C VAL A 720 -20.34 10.33 1.50
N PRO A 721 -21.52 10.32 0.83
CA PRO A 721 -21.79 11.22 -0.26
C PRO A 721 -21.79 12.68 0.18
N TYR A 722 -21.77 13.61 -0.78
CA TYR A 722 -22.03 15.01 -0.45
C TYR A 722 -23.43 15.17 0.16
N PRO A 723 -23.63 16.16 1.05
CA PRO A 723 -24.95 16.37 1.66
C PRO A 723 -26.03 16.65 0.60
N THR A 724 -27.22 16.12 0.80
CA THR A 724 -28.40 16.39 -0.05
C THR A 724 -28.87 17.83 0.11
N ALA A 725 -29.69 18.32 -0.80
CA ALA A 725 -30.43 19.56 -0.59
C ALA A 725 -31.30 19.49 0.66
N ASN A 726 -31.53 20.62 1.32
CA ASN A 726 -32.41 20.67 2.47
C ASN A 726 -33.82 20.26 2.07
N ASN A 727 -34.43 19.39 2.85
CA ASN A 727 -35.75 18.77 2.60
C ASN A 727 -35.81 17.80 1.40
N GLU A 728 -34.66 17.37 0.87
CA GLU A 728 -34.57 16.41 -0.23
C GLU A 728 -33.65 15.23 0.12
N GLY A 729 -33.51 14.90 1.38
CA GLY A 729 -32.88 13.66 1.85
C GLY A 729 -33.58 12.44 1.26
N GLY A 730 -32.85 11.37 1.00
CA GLY A 730 -33.46 10.11 0.61
C GLY A 730 -34.41 9.58 1.71
N GLU A 731 -35.33 8.70 1.30
CA GLU A 731 -36.25 8.09 2.24
C GLU A 731 -35.65 6.79 2.82
N PRO A 732 -35.46 6.65 4.15
CA PRO A 732 -34.99 5.42 4.76
C PRO A 732 -35.90 4.24 4.40
N GLN A 733 -35.30 3.12 4.00
CA GLN A 733 -36.00 1.85 3.75
C GLN A 733 -35.90 0.99 5.00
N TYR A 734 -37.04 0.40 5.43
CA TYR A 734 -37.12 -0.33 6.68
C TYR A 734 -37.29 -1.83 6.49
N THR A 735 -36.82 -2.60 7.49
CA THR A 735 -36.99 -4.05 7.57
C THR A 735 -37.29 -4.47 9.01
N THR A 736 -38.02 -5.59 9.18
CA THR A 736 -38.20 -6.24 10.49
C THR A 736 -37.10 -7.27 10.78
N ASP A 737 -36.28 -7.60 9.77
CA ASP A 737 -35.23 -8.60 9.83
C ASP A 737 -33.87 -7.92 10.06
N SER A 738 -33.34 -8.01 11.28
CA SER A 738 -32.07 -7.40 11.64
C SER A 738 -30.88 -7.89 10.81
N SER A 739 -30.97 -9.07 10.20
CA SER A 739 -29.90 -9.61 9.34
C SER A 739 -29.82 -8.91 7.98
N LYS A 740 -30.90 -8.22 7.57
CA LYS A 740 -31.00 -7.43 6.34
C LYS A 740 -30.75 -5.93 6.58
N ALA A 741 -30.57 -5.53 7.82
CA ALA A 741 -30.29 -4.14 8.15
C ALA A 741 -28.90 -3.74 7.70
N ILE A 742 -28.75 -2.49 7.25
CA ILE A 742 -27.44 -1.83 7.13
C ILE A 742 -26.72 -1.92 8.48
N LYS A 743 -25.43 -2.16 8.45
CA LYS A 743 -24.60 -2.15 9.67
C LYS A 743 -24.16 -0.73 10.00
N ASP A 744 -24.24 -0.37 11.27
CA ASP A 744 -23.65 0.87 11.76
C ASP A 744 -22.09 0.80 11.74
N ALA A 745 -21.41 1.87 12.14
CA ALA A 745 -19.95 1.92 12.17
C ALA A 745 -19.32 0.91 13.15
N LYS A 746 -20.08 0.38 14.08
CA LYS A 746 -19.69 -0.66 15.06
C LYS A 746 -20.04 -2.09 14.62
N GLY A 747 -20.75 -2.25 13.50
CA GLY A 747 -21.19 -3.54 12.95
C GLY A 747 -22.57 -4.00 13.46
N ASN A 748 -23.29 -3.20 14.24
CA ASN A 748 -24.64 -3.52 14.70
C ASN A 748 -25.69 -3.15 13.64
N PRO A 749 -26.89 -3.78 13.64
CA PRO A 749 -27.99 -3.37 12.79
C PRO A 749 -28.39 -1.91 13.05
N LEU A 750 -28.31 -1.06 12.00
CA LEU A 750 -28.65 0.35 12.10
C LEU A 750 -30.16 0.52 12.34
N GLN A 751 -30.52 1.39 13.28
CA GLN A 751 -31.89 1.71 13.64
C GLN A 751 -32.15 3.22 13.57
N ASP A 752 -33.38 3.58 13.33
CA ASP A 752 -33.87 4.95 13.50
C ASP A 752 -34.18 5.26 14.98
N ALA A 753 -34.60 6.48 15.26
CA ALA A 753 -34.96 6.93 16.62
C ALA A 753 -36.15 6.16 17.23
N SER A 754 -36.96 5.47 16.43
CA SER A 754 -38.08 4.64 16.88
C SER A 754 -37.70 3.17 17.13
N GLY A 755 -36.46 2.80 16.83
CA GLY A 755 -35.93 1.44 16.95
C GLY A 755 -36.25 0.54 15.74
N GLN A 756 -36.67 1.09 14.60
CA GLN A 756 -36.88 0.33 13.37
C GLN A 756 -35.55 0.13 12.62
N TYR A 757 -35.33 -1.10 12.13
CA TYR A 757 -34.11 -1.40 11.37
C TYR A 757 -34.16 -0.77 9.97
N ILE A 758 -33.05 -0.11 9.58
CA ILE A 758 -32.87 0.51 8.28
C ILE A 758 -32.15 -0.48 7.35
N SER A 759 -32.76 -0.79 6.20
CA SER A 759 -32.22 -1.73 5.21
C SER A 759 -31.61 -1.04 3.98
N GLY A 760 -31.76 0.28 3.86
CA GLY A 760 -31.26 1.06 2.73
C GLY A 760 -31.81 2.47 2.74
N ILE A 761 -31.58 3.20 1.64
CA ILE A 761 -32.13 4.53 1.39
C ILE A 761 -32.65 4.59 -0.04
N ASP A 762 -33.86 5.14 -0.22
CA ASP A 762 -34.45 5.36 -1.54
C ASP A 762 -34.19 6.81 -1.98
N MET A 763 -33.48 6.97 -3.08
CA MET A 763 -33.13 8.26 -3.69
C MET A 763 -34.02 8.60 -4.90
N THR A 764 -35.04 7.82 -5.21
CA THR A 764 -35.85 7.95 -6.44
C THR A 764 -36.52 9.31 -6.57
N ASN A 765 -37.00 9.87 -5.46
CA ASN A 765 -37.66 11.18 -5.42
C ASN A 765 -36.71 12.34 -5.10
N SER A 766 -35.45 12.09 -4.89
CA SER A 766 -34.43 13.10 -4.60
C SER A 766 -33.85 13.69 -5.88
N THR A 767 -33.58 14.99 -5.87
CA THR A 767 -32.81 15.63 -6.95
C THR A 767 -31.31 15.34 -6.86
N PHE A 768 -30.88 14.66 -5.82
CA PHE A 768 -29.48 14.31 -5.53
C PHE A 768 -28.83 13.57 -6.70
N LYS A 769 -27.64 14.01 -7.07
CA LYS A 769 -26.78 13.37 -8.07
C LYS A 769 -25.34 13.30 -7.59
N VAL A 770 -24.62 12.28 -8.05
CA VAL A 770 -23.17 12.15 -7.88
C VAL A 770 -22.52 12.27 -9.25
N PRO A 771 -21.61 13.24 -9.46
CA PRO A 771 -20.94 13.38 -10.74
C PRO A 771 -19.84 12.35 -10.90
N TYR A 772 -19.58 11.97 -12.14
CA TYR A 772 -18.25 11.57 -12.58
C TYR A 772 -17.80 12.57 -13.65
N THR A 773 -16.58 13.07 -13.53
CA THR A 773 -16.04 14.10 -14.42
C THR A 773 -15.07 13.50 -15.42
N THR A 774 -14.39 12.44 -15.03
CA THR A 774 -13.44 11.72 -15.88
C THR A 774 -13.49 10.24 -15.54
N THR A 775 -13.16 9.40 -16.50
CA THR A 775 -12.95 7.97 -16.24
C THR A 775 -11.70 7.48 -16.96
N SER A 776 -11.04 6.48 -16.38
CA SER A 776 -9.91 5.80 -16.98
C SER A 776 -10.39 4.96 -18.16
N CYS A 777 -9.72 5.11 -19.28
CA CYS A 777 -9.98 4.32 -20.48
C CYS A 777 -8.69 3.93 -21.19
N TYR A 778 -8.78 2.91 -22.01
CA TYR A 778 -7.71 2.50 -22.93
C TYR A 778 -7.98 3.03 -24.32
N SER A 779 -6.99 3.64 -24.93
CA SER A 779 -7.05 4.14 -26.29
C SER A 779 -5.90 3.58 -27.12
N VAL A 780 -6.14 3.42 -28.40
CA VAL A 780 -5.14 3.00 -29.36
C VAL A 780 -4.50 4.25 -29.96
N ILE A 781 -3.17 4.34 -29.93
CA ILE A 781 -2.44 5.38 -30.68
C ILE A 781 -2.61 5.09 -32.18
N ASP A 782 -3.10 6.09 -32.90
CA ASP A 782 -3.31 5.96 -34.35
C ASP A 782 -1.99 5.67 -35.08
N THR A 783 -1.88 4.50 -35.69
CA THR A 783 -0.71 4.08 -36.45
C THR A 783 -0.49 4.90 -37.74
N GLY A 784 -1.51 5.63 -38.17
CA GLY A 784 -1.44 6.50 -39.35
C GLY A 784 -1.30 5.78 -40.70
N VAL A 785 -1.45 4.47 -40.72
CA VAL A 785 -1.19 3.65 -41.91
C VAL A 785 -2.33 2.64 -42.09
N SER A 786 -3.06 2.74 -43.16
CA SER A 786 -4.13 1.79 -43.51
C SER A 786 -3.67 0.34 -43.77
N GLY A 787 -2.38 0.07 -43.83
CA GLY A 787 -1.79 -1.27 -43.98
C GLY A 787 -0.84 -1.67 -42.83
N GLY A 788 -0.59 -0.78 -41.90
CA GLY A 788 0.25 -1.01 -40.71
C GLY A 788 1.74 -1.26 -41.00
N LYS A 789 2.56 -1.06 -39.96
CA LYS A 789 3.96 -1.47 -39.99
C LYS A 789 4.03 -2.95 -39.60
N ASN A 790 4.77 -3.75 -40.37
CA ASN A 790 4.84 -5.21 -40.15
C ASN A 790 3.49 -5.95 -40.17
N GLY A 791 2.46 -5.39 -40.83
CA GLY A 791 1.14 -5.99 -40.92
C GLY A 791 0.21 -5.62 -39.76
N ILE A 792 0.68 -4.84 -38.80
CA ILE A 792 -0.15 -4.36 -37.67
C ILE A 792 -0.81 -3.01 -38.02
N ASN A 793 -2.10 -2.93 -37.84
CA ASN A 793 -2.90 -1.73 -38.05
C ASN A 793 -3.77 -1.48 -36.81
N ASN A 794 -4.51 -0.38 -36.79
CA ASN A 794 -5.38 -0.02 -35.66
C ASN A 794 -6.38 -1.12 -35.27
N LYS A 795 -6.90 -1.86 -36.27
CA LYS A 795 -7.83 -2.97 -36.04
C LYS A 795 -7.19 -4.10 -35.23
N ILE A 796 -5.97 -4.50 -35.58
CA ILE A 796 -5.25 -5.55 -34.86
C ILE A 796 -4.88 -5.10 -33.46
N VAL A 797 -4.40 -3.86 -33.29
CA VAL A 797 -4.06 -3.30 -31.96
C VAL A 797 -5.29 -3.26 -31.07
N PHE A 798 -6.43 -2.86 -31.63
CA PHE A 798 -7.69 -2.86 -30.88
C PHE A 798 -8.14 -4.28 -30.51
N ALA A 799 -8.02 -5.25 -31.40
CA ALA A 799 -8.38 -6.64 -31.11
C ALA A 799 -7.51 -7.21 -29.97
N ILE A 800 -6.20 -6.96 -30.00
CA ILE A 800 -5.29 -7.33 -28.90
C ILE A 800 -5.74 -6.66 -27.58
N MET A 801 -6.02 -5.36 -27.61
CA MET A 801 -6.48 -4.60 -26.45
C MET A 801 -7.78 -5.16 -25.90
N TYR A 802 -8.75 -5.41 -26.77
CA TYR A 802 -10.04 -5.93 -26.39
C TYR A 802 -9.91 -7.35 -25.80
N ASP A 803 -9.20 -8.24 -26.48
CA ASP A 803 -8.98 -9.61 -26.00
C ASP A 803 -8.25 -9.61 -24.65
N LEU A 804 -7.29 -8.70 -24.46
CA LEU A 804 -6.58 -8.57 -23.19
C LEU A 804 -7.49 -8.12 -22.04
N PHE A 805 -8.40 -7.19 -22.28
CA PHE A 805 -9.18 -6.57 -21.20
C PHE A 805 -10.59 -7.12 -21.04
N SER A 806 -11.24 -7.61 -22.09
CA SER A 806 -12.62 -8.12 -22.04
C SER A 806 -12.73 -9.53 -21.47
N GLY A 807 -11.70 -10.35 -21.65
CA GLY A 807 -11.72 -11.76 -21.23
C GLY A 807 -11.40 -12.04 -19.78
N GLN A 808 -11.00 -11.04 -19.05
CA GLN A 808 -10.51 -11.17 -17.66
C GLN A 808 -11.60 -11.56 -16.64
N GLY A 809 -12.88 -11.47 -16.99
CA GLY A 809 -14.02 -11.80 -16.13
C GLY A 809 -14.56 -13.23 -16.29
N SER A 810 -13.92 -14.08 -17.05
CA SER A 810 -14.47 -15.40 -17.40
C SER A 810 -14.04 -16.56 -16.50
N ASP A 811 -13.63 -16.32 -15.25
CA ASP A 811 -13.59 -17.39 -14.26
C ASP A 811 -15.01 -17.96 -14.09
N PRO A 812 -15.23 -19.26 -14.35
CA PRO A 812 -16.52 -19.89 -14.14
C PRO A 812 -17.05 -19.77 -12.71
N LYS A 813 -16.17 -19.56 -11.72
CA LYS A 813 -16.55 -19.28 -10.32
C LYS A 813 -16.90 -17.81 -10.11
N ALA A 814 -16.27 -16.87 -10.81
CA ALA A 814 -16.66 -15.45 -10.81
C ALA A 814 -17.99 -15.19 -11.52
N ALA A 815 -18.41 -16.06 -12.44
CA ALA A 815 -19.71 -15.96 -13.12
C ALA A 815 -20.93 -16.18 -12.20
N GLN A 816 -20.72 -16.52 -10.92
CA GLN A 816 -21.78 -16.61 -9.90
C GLN A 816 -21.91 -15.32 -9.08
N VAL A 817 -20.98 -14.39 -9.19
CA VAL A 817 -21.02 -13.11 -8.49
C VAL A 817 -21.44 -12.05 -9.50
N THR A 818 -22.51 -11.30 -9.20
CA THR A 818 -22.91 -10.16 -10.04
C THR A 818 -21.81 -9.12 -10.07
N ASP A 819 -21.70 -8.32 -11.14
CA ASP A 819 -20.72 -7.22 -11.21
C ASP A 819 -20.87 -6.25 -10.04
N GLU A 820 -22.10 -6.03 -9.60
CA GLU A 820 -22.42 -5.23 -8.42
C GLU A 820 -21.83 -5.83 -7.14
N GLN A 821 -21.96 -7.12 -6.94
CA GLN A 821 -21.38 -7.81 -5.79
C GLN A 821 -19.85 -7.82 -5.85
N ALA A 822 -19.27 -8.00 -7.03
CA ALA A 822 -17.83 -7.92 -7.23
C ALA A 822 -17.30 -6.51 -6.87
N TYR A 823 -18.02 -5.47 -7.30
CA TYR A 823 -17.70 -4.08 -6.97
C TYR A 823 -17.81 -3.82 -5.47
N ARG A 824 -18.91 -4.26 -4.82
CA ARG A 824 -19.06 -4.14 -3.36
C ARG A 824 -17.94 -4.86 -2.59
N ASN A 825 -17.59 -6.07 -3.02
CA ASN A 825 -16.48 -6.81 -2.41
C ASN A 825 -15.14 -6.06 -2.57
N TRP A 826 -14.88 -5.47 -3.75
CA TRP A 826 -13.72 -4.63 -3.96
C TRP A 826 -13.71 -3.41 -3.02
N LEU A 827 -14.84 -2.72 -2.86
CA LEU A 827 -14.97 -1.60 -1.91
C LEU A 827 -14.61 -2.05 -0.50
N LEU A 828 -15.12 -3.20 -0.04
CA LEU A 828 -14.81 -3.75 1.27
C LEU A 828 -13.30 -3.98 1.48
N THR A 829 -12.57 -4.42 0.45
CA THR A 829 -11.09 -4.56 0.54
C THR A 829 -10.37 -3.23 0.71
N LYS A 830 -10.99 -2.12 0.30
CA LYS A 830 -10.38 -0.78 0.31
C LYS A 830 -10.77 0.05 1.54
N ILE A 831 -12.01 -0.07 1.98
CA ILE A 831 -12.57 0.77 3.06
C ILE A 831 -12.70 -0.01 4.37
N GLY A 832 -12.77 -1.34 4.30
CA GLY A 832 -12.76 -2.23 5.47
C GLY A 832 -14.07 -2.32 6.26
N LYS A 833 -15.14 -1.56 5.90
CA LYS A 833 -16.43 -1.59 6.59
C LYS A 833 -17.61 -1.68 5.63
N GLU A 834 -18.58 -2.53 5.96
CA GLU A 834 -19.82 -2.70 5.19
C GLU A 834 -20.57 -1.38 5.03
N LEU A 835 -20.75 -0.62 6.11
CA LEU A 835 -21.44 0.68 6.12
C LEU A 835 -20.98 1.59 4.96
N TYR A 836 -19.67 1.75 4.78
CA TYR A 836 -19.13 2.66 3.77
C TYR A 836 -19.21 2.10 2.35
N ALA A 837 -19.11 0.78 2.21
CA ALA A 837 -19.38 0.12 0.93
C ALA A 837 -20.85 0.30 0.54
N ASP A 838 -21.78 0.09 1.46
CA ASP A 838 -23.21 0.25 1.24
C ASP A 838 -23.60 1.70 0.92
N VAL A 839 -22.92 2.69 1.53
CA VAL A 839 -23.08 4.11 1.17
C VAL A 839 -22.75 4.35 -0.30
N ILE A 840 -21.62 3.84 -0.78
CA ILE A 840 -21.21 4.02 -2.19
C ILE A 840 -22.19 3.27 -3.11
N MET A 841 -22.61 2.08 -2.72
CA MET A 841 -23.61 1.30 -3.49
C MET A 841 -24.95 2.00 -3.57
N SER A 842 -25.40 2.70 -2.52
CA SER A 842 -26.71 3.37 -2.46
C SER A 842 -26.90 4.50 -3.47
N VAL A 843 -25.82 5.01 -4.07
CA VAL A 843 -25.85 6.15 -4.99
C VAL A 843 -25.47 5.79 -6.44
N GLN A 844 -25.38 4.49 -6.78
CA GLN A 844 -24.99 4.06 -8.13
C GLN A 844 -25.93 4.61 -9.22
N GLU A 845 -27.23 4.58 -8.97
CA GLU A 845 -28.25 5.08 -9.90
C GLU A 845 -28.36 6.62 -9.95
N CYS A 846 -27.72 7.29 -9.00
CA CYS A 846 -27.66 8.76 -8.95
C CYS A 846 -26.54 9.35 -9.82
N THR A 847 -25.77 8.53 -10.51
CA THR A 847 -24.58 8.92 -11.27
C THR A 847 -24.94 9.66 -12.55
N TYR A 848 -24.23 10.75 -12.86
CA TYR A 848 -24.33 11.46 -14.12
C TYR A 848 -22.95 11.99 -14.58
N PHE A 849 -22.80 12.24 -15.88
CA PHE A 849 -21.57 12.80 -16.41
C PHE A 849 -21.56 14.35 -16.32
N GLU A 850 -20.50 14.89 -15.72
CA GLU A 850 -20.26 16.31 -15.57
C GLU A 850 -19.11 16.75 -16.49
N LEU A 851 -19.42 17.58 -17.48
CA LEU A 851 -18.48 17.94 -18.53
C LEU A 851 -17.49 19.05 -18.14
N ILE A 852 -17.63 19.64 -16.96
CA ILE A 852 -16.86 20.85 -16.57
C ILE A 852 -15.34 20.62 -16.59
N ASP A 853 -14.86 19.44 -16.24
CA ASP A 853 -13.43 19.10 -16.27
C ASP A 853 -12.91 19.03 -17.71
N THR A 854 -13.65 18.38 -18.60
CA THR A 854 -13.31 18.32 -20.03
C THR A 854 -13.25 19.72 -20.65
N LEU A 855 -14.19 20.61 -20.28
CA LEU A 855 -14.18 22.00 -20.70
C LEU A 855 -12.97 22.74 -20.14
N SER A 856 -12.64 22.54 -18.86
CA SER A 856 -11.48 23.14 -18.20
C SER A 856 -10.16 22.71 -18.84
N MET A 857 -10.01 21.44 -19.17
CA MET A 857 -8.87 20.92 -19.95
C MET A 857 -8.77 21.60 -21.32
N SER A 858 -9.89 21.78 -22.02
CA SER A 858 -9.94 22.44 -23.34
C SER A 858 -9.59 23.93 -23.26
N VAL A 859 -10.06 24.64 -22.22
CA VAL A 859 -9.73 26.04 -21.95
C VAL A 859 -8.24 26.22 -21.67
N GLY A 860 -7.66 25.29 -20.91
CA GLY A 860 -6.27 25.30 -20.49
C GLY A 860 -5.28 24.68 -21.51
N GLY A 861 -5.74 24.32 -22.72
CA GLY A 861 -4.87 23.73 -23.75
C GLY A 861 -4.29 22.37 -23.38
N GLY A 862 -5.00 21.59 -22.58
CA GLY A 862 -4.59 20.27 -22.07
C GLY A 862 -4.23 20.28 -20.58
N SER A 863 -4.47 21.37 -19.86
CA SER A 863 -4.26 21.46 -18.42
C SER A 863 -5.41 22.20 -17.72
N HIS A 864 -5.94 21.62 -16.65
CA HIS A 864 -6.92 22.28 -15.78
C HIS A 864 -6.39 23.56 -15.16
N PHE A 865 -5.09 23.64 -14.91
CA PHE A 865 -4.43 24.73 -14.19
C PHE A 865 -3.93 25.87 -15.11
N ALA A 866 -3.96 25.65 -16.43
CA ALA A 866 -3.51 26.65 -17.40
C ALA A 866 -4.68 27.50 -17.92
N GLY A 867 -4.35 28.66 -18.49
CA GLY A 867 -5.33 29.52 -19.07
C GLY A 867 -6.17 30.33 -18.07
N ASP A 868 -7.23 30.99 -18.57
CA ASP A 868 -8.13 31.86 -17.78
C ASP A 868 -9.43 31.09 -17.38
N GLY A 869 -9.26 29.84 -16.91
CA GLY A 869 -10.37 28.98 -16.58
C GLY A 869 -10.77 28.97 -15.10
N LEU A 870 -11.61 28.01 -14.77
CA LEU A 870 -12.20 27.81 -13.44
C LEU A 870 -11.16 27.77 -12.32
N TRP A 871 -10.08 27.01 -12.51
CA TRP A 871 -9.05 26.81 -11.48
C TRP A 871 -8.30 28.11 -11.12
N LYS A 872 -8.27 29.08 -12.01
CA LYS A 872 -7.66 30.39 -11.76
C LYS A 872 -8.52 31.26 -10.85
N ILE A 873 -9.85 31.22 -11.00
CA ILE A 873 -10.76 32.08 -10.23
C ILE A 873 -11.13 31.51 -8.85
N LEU A 874 -11.21 30.19 -8.71
CA LEU A 874 -11.70 29.54 -7.48
C LEU A 874 -10.91 29.94 -6.22
N PRO A 875 -9.58 30.04 -6.22
CA PRO A 875 -8.84 30.46 -5.02
C PRO A 875 -9.26 31.82 -4.51
N GLY A 876 -9.42 32.81 -5.39
CA GLY A 876 -9.85 34.16 -5.01
C GLY A 876 -11.28 34.20 -4.46
N VAL A 877 -12.19 33.46 -5.10
CA VAL A 877 -13.58 33.35 -4.62
C VAL A 877 -13.62 32.64 -3.25
N CYS A 878 -13.02 31.48 -3.11
CA CYS A 878 -13.12 30.68 -1.89
C CYS A 878 -12.45 31.37 -0.68
N THR A 879 -11.35 32.10 -0.90
CA THR A 879 -10.72 32.91 0.16
C THR A 879 -11.43 34.23 0.46
N GLY A 880 -12.41 34.61 -0.35
CA GLY A 880 -13.23 35.82 -0.14
C GLY A 880 -12.64 37.11 -0.69
N THR A 881 -11.61 37.03 -1.56
CA THR A 881 -11.08 38.21 -2.26
C THR A 881 -11.96 38.60 -3.43
N ASP A 882 -12.67 37.66 -4.05
CA ASP A 882 -13.45 37.84 -5.26
C ASP A 882 -14.92 37.41 -5.05
N SER A 883 -15.82 38.02 -5.78
CA SER A 883 -17.25 37.67 -5.81
C SER A 883 -17.47 36.41 -6.67
N ALA A 884 -18.16 35.41 -6.13
CA ALA A 884 -18.52 34.19 -6.85
C ALA A 884 -19.26 34.50 -8.15
N GLN A 885 -20.28 35.37 -8.09
CA GLN A 885 -21.09 35.75 -9.25
C GLN A 885 -20.25 36.43 -10.33
N ALA A 886 -19.43 37.42 -9.96
CA ALA A 886 -18.60 38.19 -10.93
C ALA A 886 -17.55 37.27 -11.56
N SER A 887 -16.88 36.43 -10.77
CA SER A 887 -15.84 35.53 -11.22
C SER A 887 -16.38 34.47 -12.19
N LEU A 888 -17.49 33.81 -11.87
CA LEU A 888 -18.12 32.83 -12.77
C LEU A 888 -18.65 33.49 -14.05
N ALA A 889 -19.18 34.71 -13.94
CA ALA A 889 -19.63 35.50 -15.11
C ALA A 889 -18.46 35.82 -16.05
N SER A 890 -17.25 36.09 -15.51
CA SER A 890 -16.07 36.48 -16.29
C SER A 890 -15.57 35.34 -17.20
N ILE A 891 -15.66 34.07 -16.75
CA ILE A 891 -15.22 32.91 -17.53
C ILE A 891 -16.33 32.32 -18.43
N TYR A 892 -17.59 32.70 -18.23
CA TYR A 892 -18.73 32.10 -18.92
C TYR A 892 -18.59 32.11 -20.45
N GLY A 893 -18.15 33.22 -21.03
CA GLY A 893 -17.99 33.36 -22.47
C GLY A 893 -16.96 32.37 -23.04
N THR A 894 -15.85 32.21 -22.34
CA THR A 894 -14.80 31.26 -22.73
C THR A 894 -15.30 29.80 -22.68
N TYR A 895 -15.97 29.41 -21.60
CA TYR A 895 -16.55 28.08 -21.47
C TYR A 895 -17.68 27.83 -22.48
N LYS A 896 -18.54 28.81 -22.73
CA LYS A 896 -19.59 28.71 -23.74
C LYS A 896 -18.99 28.48 -25.13
N LYS A 897 -17.91 29.19 -25.48
CA LYS A 897 -17.21 29.00 -26.76
C LYS A 897 -16.63 27.60 -26.89
N GLN A 898 -15.97 27.08 -25.84
CA GLN A 898 -15.44 25.72 -25.86
C GLN A 898 -16.56 24.68 -25.92
N PHE A 899 -17.65 24.89 -25.20
CA PHE A 899 -18.82 24.05 -25.26
C PHE A 899 -19.39 23.94 -26.67
N SER A 900 -19.47 25.09 -27.39
CA SER A 900 -19.86 25.12 -28.80
C SER A 900 -18.82 24.46 -29.72
N ASN A 901 -17.52 24.63 -29.43
CA ASN A 901 -16.44 24.00 -30.21
C ASN A 901 -16.49 22.47 -30.11
N LEU A 902 -17.06 21.94 -29.04
CA LEU A 902 -17.31 20.49 -28.84
C LEU A 902 -18.61 20.01 -29.51
N GLY A 903 -19.29 20.88 -30.30
CA GLY A 903 -20.48 20.52 -31.07
C GLY A 903 -21.82 20.69 -30.35
N TYR A 904 -21.82 21.26 -29.13
CA TYR A 904 -23.08 21.48 -28.42
C TYR A 904 -23.76 22.80 -28.74
N VAL A 905 -25.08 22.76 -28.80
CA VAL A 905 -25.91 23.97 -28.78
C VAL A 905 -26.17 24.32 -27.33
N VAL A 906 -25.52 25.39 -26.85
CA VAL A 906 -25.69 25.86 -25.47
C VAL A 906 -26.98 26.65 -25.35
N ALA A 907 -27.96 26.11 -24.59
CA ALA A 907 -29.23 26.73 -24.28
C ALA A 907 -29.05 27.95 -23.34
#